data_d8c3c6a01c2fd383b142fc9ce0d471d5
#
_entry.id   d8c3c6a01c2fd383b142fc9ce0d471d5
#
_cell.length_a   1.000
_cell.length_b   1.000
_cell.length_c   1.000
_cell.angle_alpha   90.00
_cell.angle_beta   90.00
_cell.angle_gamma   90.00
#
_symmetry.space_group_name_H-M   'P 1'
#
loop_
_entity.id
_entity.type
_entity.pdbx_description
1 polymer ?
#
loop_
_entity_poly.entity_id
_entity_poly.type
_entity_poly.pdbx_seq_one_letter_code
_entity_poly.pdbx_strand_id
1 'polypeptide(L)'
;MGLGPIQFNNPLGSPMLWAILAGVPVGIIALYFLKLRRRPVQVPSTLLWRRSMEDLHVNSLFQRLRKNLLLFLQLLTVLLVMLALTGPRIRGSSSLGERYVLAIDNSASMNASDILPTRLDKAKAEARKIVDSMKATDLAMVVSFSDRARVVSNYTSDRGLLTRRINDITPTEATTSLREALQVAAGLANPSKQAEGVAANNLVPPKLKIYTDGGFPDVEGFSLGNLEPEVIVIGEAPPPPSPDADSKAKAEAKTKPASNNVAILALQTRRNEERPDVYQVFGRAHNYKAEDVETKAQLFKLDPTKPGSTGTLIDAISLKIAKQGDQSFNFDLPDTGAAELEVRLDIKDDLPLDNRAFTLIGAPRKAQILVVTAGNRYLVDTLRTPLATDRADVIVVSPDDYKTDAYKRDAASGRFDLIIYDRFSPEASPEANALYFGALPPGPAYEKSRTVESPAILDVNASHPLMQFIRELSVVRVLKATIVDPPPGSTVLFEGDSGPLAFVAPRNGFSDAVVSFALVDGRTFNTDWVTKYSFPLFLFNALQALGNARESAGEEVHVPGQAVVLRAENAPTTITITNPKSTTSAPIGKTPQGTFLYNDANLTGIYHAKWEPKGSQSFAVNQFDVRESDLAPRGLVPEGTPPDQADSYKIKIGYNPVAGTQRTVVAPREWWKVLAVLALGFVCLEWYIYNRRVYI
;
A
#
# COMPACT_ATOMS: atom_id res chain seq x y z
N MET A 1 25.16 24.95 -14.76
CA MET A 1 25.33 24.83 -13.29
C MET A 1 25.19 26.23 -12.69
N GLY A 2 23.99 26.62 -12.30
CA GLY A 2 23.75 27.88 -11.60
C GLY A 2 24.13 27.68 -10.13
N LEU A 3 25.16 28.40 -9.68
CA LEU A 3 25.45 28.52 -8.25
C LEU A 3 24.28 29.29 -7.62
N GLY A 4 23.50 28.61 -6.77
CA GLY A 4 22.45 29.27 -6.00
C GLY A 4 23.03 30.39 -5.10
N PRO A 5 22.21 31.30 -4.56
CA PRO A 5 22.69 32.42 -3.80
C PRO A 5 23.49 31.98 -2.60
N ILE A 6 24.76 32.45 -2.52
CA ILE A 6 25.66 32.19 -1.40
C ILE A 6 25.10 32.93 -0.19
N GLN A 7 24.74 32.18 0.86
CA GLN A 7 24.36 32.73 2.16
C GLN A 7 25.57 32.72 3.09
N PHE A 8 25.80 33.81 3.78
CA PHE A 8 26.89 33.93 4.76
C PHE A 8 26.30 33.76 6.18
N ASN A 9 26.96 32.92 6.98
CA ASN A 9 26.48 32.58 8.33
C ASN A 9 26.50 33.77 9.30
N ASN A 10 27.51 34.67 9.10
CA ASN A 10 27.56 35.93 9.76
C ASN A 10 26.95 37.01 8.85
N PRO A 11 25.93 37.75 9.31
CA PRO A 11 25.30 38.77 8.47
C PRO A 11 26.35 39.80 8.05
N LEU A 12 26.62 39.92 6.75
CA LEU A 12 27.45 40.95 6.15
C LEU A 12 27.00 42.38 6.53
N GLY A 13 25.90 42.52 7.23
CA GLY A 13 25.38 43.78 7.75
C GLY A 13 25.94 44.18 9.13
N SER A 14 26.79 43.38 9.76
CA SER A 14 27.43 43.76 11.04
C SER A 14 28.52 44.81 10.82
N PRO A 15 28.40 46.05 11.35
CA PRO A 15 29.43 47.08 11.18
C PRO A 15 30.77 46.65 11.77
N MET A 16 30.76 45.77 12.78
CA MET A 16 31.97 45.21 13.38
C MET A 16 32.75 44.31 12.42
N LEU A 17 32.06 43.52 11.58
CA LEU A 17 32.67 42.64 10.59
C LEU A 17 33.36 43.44 9.49
N TRP A 18 32.71 44.54 9.03
CA TRP A 18 33.31 45.45 8.07
C TRP A 18 34.52 46.24 8.65
N ALA A 19 34.43 46.62 9.92
CA ALA A 19 35.56 47.27 10.60
C ALA A 19 36.79 46.33 10.69
N ILE A 20 36.60 45.05 10.95
CA ILE A 20 37.68 44.05 10.98
C ILE A 20 38.14 43.76 9.55
N LEU A 21 37.26 43.59 8.58
CA LEU A 21 37.56 43.27 7.19
C LEU A 21 38.36 44.37 6.50
N ALA A 22 38.11 45.63 6.84
CA ALA A 22 38.84 46.78 6.33
C ALA A 22 40.07 47.12 7.22
N GLY A 23 39.92 47.04 8.54
CA GLY A 23 40.97 47.47 9.49
C GLY A 23 42.24 46.60 9.51
N VAL A 24 42.10 45.27 9.40
CA VAL A 24 43.25 44.36 9.43
C VAL A 24 44.13 44.51 8.19
N PRO A 25 43.64 44.50 6.95
CA PRO A 25 44.44 44.79 5.77
C PRO A 25 45.13 46.17 5.79
N VAL A 26 44.36 47.20 6.21
CA VAL A 26 44.88 48.57 6.34
C VAL A 26 46.00 48.60 7.39
N GLY A 27 45.86 47.94 8.55
CA GLY A 27 46.88 47.80 9.57
C GLY A 27 48.15 47.12 9.05
N ILE A 28 48.02 46.03 8.30
CA ILE A 28 49.15 45.33 7.67
C ILE A 28 49.86 46.20 6.67
N ILE A 29 49.13 46.91 5.83
CA ILE A 29 49.72 47.85 4.87
C ILE A 29 50.42 49.02 5.60
N ALA A 30 49.78 49.57 6.64
CA ALA A 30 50.38 50.62 7.44
C ALA A 30 51.68 50.18 8.13
N LEU A 31 51.67 48.98 8.76
CA LEU A 31 52.88 48.41 9.37
C LEU A 31 54.01 48.14 8.33
N TYR A 32 53.62 47.78 7.12
CA TYR A 32 54.55 47.53 6.04
C TYR A 32 55.21 48.84 5.56
N PHE A 33 54.51 49.93 5.59
CA PHE A 33 55.03 51.25 5.25
C PHE A 33 55.65 51.97 6.42
N LEU A 34 55.55 51.50 7.67
CA LEU A 34 56.27 52.05 8.81
C LEU A 34 57.77 51.85 8.66
N LYS A 35 58.45 52.87 8.16
CA LYS A 35 59.83 52.87 7.91
C LYS A 35 60.60 52.99 9.23
N LEU A 36 61.37 51.98 9.61
CA LEU A 36 62.30 52.04 10.74
C LEU A 36 63.21 53.27 10.54
N ARG A 37 63.13 54.24 11.45
CA ARG A 37 64.06 55.38 11.50
C ARG A 37 65.48 54.83 11.77
N ARG A 38 66.29 54.77 10.71
CA ARG A 38 67.74 54.47 10.84
C ARG A 38 68.46 55.68 11.42
N ARG A 39 69.13 55.54 12.52
CA ARG A 39 70.03 56.58 13.06
C ARG A 39 71.25 56.67 12.14
N PRO A 40 71.62 57.85 11.59
CA PRO A 40 72.82 57.99 10.82
C PRO A 40 74.02 57.84 11.78
N VAL A 41 74.89 56.88 11.47
CA VAL A 41 76.18 56.71 12.14
C VAL A 41 77.27 57.31 11.22
N GLN A 42 78.07 58.26 11.73
CA GLN A 42 79.15 58.79 10.99
C GLN A 42 80.33 57.79 11.00
N VAL A 43 80.74 57.34 9.83
CA VAL A 43 81.81 56.37 9.64
C VAL A 43 82.96 57.09 8.98
N PRO A 44 84.21 56.90 9.43
CA PRO A 44 85.40 57.69 8.96
C PRO A 44 85.78 57.45 7.49
N SER A 45 85.41 56.37 6.87
CA SER A 45 85.61 56.07 5.45
C SER A 45 84.54 55.14 4.89
N THR A 46 83.97 55.46 3.75
CA THR A 46 83.01 54.65 3.02
C THR A 46 83.59 53.84 1.85
N LEU A 47 84.96 53.84 1.72
CA LEU A 47 85.61 53.25 0.56
C LEU A 47 85.45 51.76 0.42
N LEU A 48 85.50 51.00 1.53
CA LEU A 48 85.24 49.55 1.56
C LEU A 48 83.80 49.22 1.27
N TRP A 49 82.82 50.04 1.72
CA TRP A 49 81.39 49.86 1.46
C TRP A 49 81.05 50.13 0.00
N ARG A 50 81.75 51.08 -0.65
CA ARG A 50 81.59 51.39 -2.07
C ARG A 50 81.99 50.21 -2.96
N ARG A 51 83.17 49.60 -2.66
CA ARG A 51 83.68 48.41 -3.36
C ARG A 51 82.84 47.18 -3.19
N SER A 52 82.22 46.95 -2.02
CA SER A 52 81.27 45.84 -1.77
C SER A 52 79.95 46.09 -2.39
N MET A 53 79.58 47.33 -2.75
CA MET A 53 78.31 47.62 -3.40
C MET A 53 78.29 47.44 -4.92
N GLU A 54 79.50 47.46 -5.56
CA GLU A 54 79.61 47.26 -7.02
C GLU A 54 79.33 45.83 -7.44
N ASP A 55 79.46 44.82 -6.57
CA ASP A 55 79.15 43.41 -6.83
C ASP A 55 77.68 43.04 -6.61
N LEU A 56 76.81 43.96 -6.17
CA LEU A 56 75.43 43.67 -5.79
C LEU A 56 74.35 44.14 -6.83
N HIS A 57 74.78 44.54 -8.05
CA HIS A 57 73.87 45.08 -9.05
C HIS A 57 73.12 44.04 -9.90
N VAL A 58 73.20 42.75 -9.60
CA VAL A 58 72.57 41.70 -10.38
C VAL A 58 71.35 41.20 -9.65
N ASN A 59 70.28 41.95 -9.44
CA ASN A 59 68.91 41.41 -9.14
C ASN A 59 67.93 42.39 -8.44
N SER A 60 68.00 43.67 -8.73
CA SER A 60 67.09 44.65 -8.11
C SER A 60 65.62 44.45 -8.44
N LEU A 61 65.28 43.87 -9.58
CA LEU A 61 63.97 43.54 -10.00
C LEU A 61 63.38 42.38 -9.19
N PHE A 62 64.17 41.35 -8.97
CA PHE A 62 63.70 40.19 -8.18
C PHE A 62 63.50 40.49 -6.68
N GLN A 63 64.32 41.40 -6.11
CA GLN A 63 64.20 41.85 -4.72
C GLN A 63 62.91 42.72 -4.53
N ARG A 64 62.56 43.57 -5.48
CA ARG A 64 61.31 44.34 -5.46
C ARG A 64 60.14 43.44 -5.63
N LEU A 65 60.15 42.44 -6.52
CA LEU A 65 59.15 41.48 -6.73
C LEU A 65 58.95 40.58 -5.49
N ARG A 66 60.01 40.11 -4.82
CA ARG A 66 59.99 39.35 -3.57
C ARG A 66 59.35 40.12 -2.40
N LYS A 67 59.57 41.40 -2.26
CA LYS A 67 59.01 42.24 -1.20
C LYS A 67 57.49 42.39 -1.44
N ASN A 68 57.08 42.57 -2.68
CA ASN A 68 55.65 42.67 -3.04
C ASN A 68 54.94 41.32 -2.96
N LEU A 69 55.61 40.18 -3.25
CA LEU A 69 55.06 38.82 -3.16
C LEU A 69 54.72 38.44 -1.73
N LEU A 70 55.57 38.74 -0.75
CA LEU A 70 55.29 38.48 0.68
C LEU A 70 54.06 39.27 1.18
N LEU A 71 54.00 40.56 0.85
CA LEU A 71 52.84 41.38 1.19
C LEU A 71 51.57 40.85 0.53
N PHE A 72 51.66 40.44 -0.75
CA PHE A 72 50.51 39.84 -1.48
C PHE A 72 50.07 38.53 -0.80
N LEU A 73 51.00 37.64 -0.42
CA LEU A 73 50.67 36.38 0.30
C LEU A 73 50.00 36.64 1.65
N GLN A 74 50.48 37.63 2.42
CA GLN A 74 49.91 38.04 3.69
C GLN A 74 48.48 38.55 3.51
N LEU A 75 48.27 39.46 2.58
CA LEU A 75 46.92 39.99 2.27
C LEU A 75 45.99 38.91 1.76
N LEU A 76 46.48 37.98 0.92
CA LEU A 76 45.69 36.85 0.41
C LEU A 76 45.31 35.88 1.54
N THR A 77 46.22 35.57 2.45
CA THR A 77 45.94 34.72 3.62
C THR A 77 44.89 35.36 4.50
N VAL A 78 45.03 36.66 4.81
CA VAL A 78 44.04 37.39 5.60
C VAL A 78 42.70 37.42 4.91
N LEU A 79 42.64 37.64 3.60
CA LEU A 79 41.42 37.58 2.80
C LEU A 79 40.75 36.23 2.88
N LEU A 80 41.51 35.14 2.74
CA LEU A 80 41.01 33.76 2.83
C LEU A 80 40.47 33.44 4.22
N VAL A 81 41.18 33.83 5.28
CA VAL A 81 40.76 33.65 6.67
C VAL A 81 39.45 34.44 6.92
N MET A 82 39.41 35.69 6.47
CA MET A 82 38.19 36.51 6.61
C MET A 82 37.01 35.93 5.82
N LEU A 83 37.24 35.44 4.61
CA LEU A 83 36.26 34.78 3.82
C LEU A 83 35.79 33.46 4.48
N ALA A 84 36.69 32.72 5.11
CA ALA A 84 36.32 31.54 5.90
C ALA A 84 35.54 31.91 7.15
N LEU A 85 35.87 33.01 7.86
CA LEU A 85 35.12 33.50 9.02
C LEU A 85 33.71 34.00 8.69
N THR A 86 33.45 34.46 7.46
CA THR A 86 32.10 34.79 7.03
C THR A 86 31.22 33.54 6.88
N GLY A 87 31.81 32.32 6.91
CA GLY A 87 31.12 31.05 6.84
C GLY A 87 30.24 30.95 5.58
N PRO A 88 30.85 31.00 4.36
CA PRO A 88 30.04 30.88 3.14
C PRO A 88 29.33 29.54 3.12
N ARG A 89 27.98 29.59 3.15
CA ARG A 89 27.11 28.45 3.04
C ARG A 89 26.25 28.62 1.78
N ILE A 90 26.14 27.57 1.05
CA ILE A 90 25.10 27.44 0.03
C ILE A 90 23.96 26.71 0.75
N ARG A 91 22.99 27.46 1.26
CA ARG A 91 21.75 27.08 1.96
C ARG A 91 21.86 25.90 2.96
N GLY A 92 21.70 26.22 4.22
CA GLY A 92 21.20 25.35 5.30
C GLY A 92 22.21 24.49 6.05
N SER A 93 22.42 24.76 7.34
CA SER A 93 22.36 23.73 8.38
C SER A 93 22.34 24.36 9.77
N SER A 94 21.39 23.90 10.61
CA SER A 94 21.40 24.10 12.04
C SER A 94 22.58 23.38 12.67
N SER A 95 23.13 23.91 13.76
CA SER A 95 24.21 23.29 14.55
C SER A 95 23.78 22.01 15.27
N LEU A 96 22.45 21.77 15.37
CA LEU A 96 21.85 20.53 15.83
C LEU A 96 21.73 19.57 14.64
N GLY A 97 22.10 18.29 14.82
CA GLY A 97 22.01 17.28 13.78
C GLY A 97 20.59 17.19 13.20
N GLU A 98 20.49 17.03 11.89
CA GLU A 98 19.19 16.86 11.23
C GLU A 98 18.67 15.43 11.44
N ARG A 99 17.34 15.30 11.50
CA ARG A 99 16.66 14.01 11.57
C ARG A 99 15.89 13.77 10.29
N TYR A 100 16.10 12.60 9.68
CA TYR A 100 15.44 12.20 8.45
C TYR A 100 14.58 10.97 8.67
N VAL A 101 13.40 10.98 8.08
CA VAL A 101 12.58 9.77 7.88
C VAL A 101 12.56 9.53 6.37
N LEU A 102 13.17 8.44 5.93
CA LEU A 102 13.22 8.03 4.53
C LEU A 102 12.14 6.99 4.32
N ALA A 103 11.00 7.40 3.77
CA ALA A 103 9.89 6.53 3.42
C ALA A 103 10.02 6.13 1.95
N ILE A 104 10.26 4.84 1.70
CA ILE A 104 10.51 4.30 0.36
C ILE A 104 9.33 3.41 -0.02
N ASP A 105 8.63 3.81 -1.07
CA ASP A 105 7.57 3.04 -1.69
C ASP A 105 8.14 1.79 -2.36
N ASN A 106 7.59 0.63 -2.06
CA ASN A 106 7.96 -0.64 -2.67
C ASN A 106 6.73 -1.42 -3.19
N SER A 107 5.65 -0.70 -3.54
CA SER A 107 4.41 -1.21 -4.12
C SER A 107 4.58 -1.80 -5.52
N ALA A 108 3.48 -2.28 -6.10
CA ALA A 108 3.47 -2.95 -7.40
C ALA A 108 3.97 -2.03 -8.53
N SER A 109 3.55 -0.77 -8.60
CA SER A 109 3.95 0.21 -9.61
C SER A 109 5.45 0.54 -9.58
N MET A 110 6.08 0.38 -8.40
CA MET A 110 7.52 0.60 -8.23
C MET A 110 8.39 -0.50 -8.86
N ASN A 111 7.78 -1.60 -9.35
CA ASN A 111 8.44 -2.61 -10.19
C ASN A 111 8.56 -2.18 -11.66
N ALA A 112 7.91 -1.08 -12.06
CA ALA A 112 7.91 -0.62 -13.45
C ALA A 112 9.33 -0.33 -13.96
N SER A 113 9.54 -0.60 -15.26
CA SER A 113 10.82 -0.48 -15.95
C SER A 113 10.94 0.74 -16.86
N ASP A 114 10.01 1.69 -16.76
CA ASP A 114 10.07 3.01 -17.42
C ASP A 114 11.36 3.78 -17.02
N ILE A 115 11.86 3.52 -15.82
CA ILE A 115 13.17 3.95 -15.34
C ILE A 115 14.03 2.73 -15.04
N LEU A 116 15.12 2.55 -15.79
CA LEU A 116 15.99 1.39 -15.65
C LEU A 116 16.89 1.45 -14.39
N PRO A 117 17.12 0.32 -13.68
CA PRO A 117 16.49 -0.99 -13.93
C PRO A 117 15.03 -1.06 -13.48
N THR A 118 14.64 -0.40 -12.35
CA THR A 118 13.27 -0.25 -11.88
C THR A 118 13.08 1.09 -11.14
N ARG A 119 11.82 1.53 -10.98
CA ARG A 119 11.50 2.70 -10.17
C ARG A 119 12.00 2.54 -8.73
N LEU A 120 11.85 1.36 -8.11
CA LEU A 120 12.33 1.08 -6.76
C LEU A 120 13.85 1.25 -6.66
N ASP A 121 14.62 0.79 -7.64
CA ASP A 121 16.07 0.98 -7.65
C ASP A 121 16.46 2.46 -7.74
N LYS A 122 15.69 3.23 -8.51
CA LYS A 122 15.85 4.69 -8.57
C LYS A 122 15.52 5.35 -7.23
N ALA A 123 14.42 4.95 -6.58
CA ALA A 123 14.04 5.43 -5.25
C ALA A 123 15.14 5.15 -4.21
N LYS A 124 15.69 3.93 -4.20
CA LYS A 124 16.83 3.55 -3.35
C LYS A 124 18.06 4.42 -3.64
N ALA A 125 18.36 4.67 -4.91
CA ALA A 125 19.49 5.50 -5.30
C ALA A 125 19.33 6.96 -4.83
N GLU A 126 18.11 7.52 -4.94
CA GLU A 126 17.81 8.87 -4.43
C GLU A 126 17.89 8.94 -2.89
N ALA A 127 17.36 7.91 -2.19
CA ALA A 127 17.44 7.82 -0.73
C ALA A 127 18.90 7.73 -0.23
N ARG A 128 19.77 6.95 -0.92
CA ARG A 128 21.19 6.86 -0.60
C ARG A 128 21.92 8.20 -0.71
N LYS A 129 21.54 9.08 -1.63
CA LYS A 129 22.14 10.43 -1.72
C LYS A 129 21.98 11.23 -0.43
N ILE A 130 20.83 11.09 0.25
CA ILE A 130 20.63 11.70 1.57
C ILE A 130 21.60 11.07 2.58
N VAL A 131 21.65 9.73 2.64
CA VAL A 131 22.55 9.01 3.57
C VAL A 131 24.01 9.41 3.36
N ASP A 132 24.45 9.52 2.10
CA ASP A 132 25.81 9.94 1.76
C ASP A 132 26.11 11.39 2.18
N SER A 133 25.09 12.25 2.17
CA SER A 133 25.22 13.66 2.54
C SER A 133 25.12 13.93 4.05
N MET A 134 24.68 12.96 4.86
CA MET A 134 24.50 13.08 6.30
C MET A 134 25.81 13.47 7.00
N LYS A 135 25.71 14.29 8.02
CA LYS A 135 26.81 14.60 8.96
C LYS A 135 26.89 13.51 10.03
N ALA A 136 27.97 13.51 10.81
CA ALA A 136 28.13 12.57 11.92
C ALA A 136 27.07 12.74 13.03
N THR A 137 26.46 13.93 13.12
CA THR A 137 25.39 14.27 14.09
C THR A 137 24.00 14.00 13.57
N ASP A 138 23.83 13.75 12.27
CA ASP A 138 22.53 13.52 11.66
C ASP A 138 22.06 12.08 11.91
N LEU A 139 20.76 11.93 12.06
CA LEU A 139 20.10 10.63 12.26
C LEU A 139 19.10 10.38 11.14
N ALA A 140 19.09 9.16 10.62
CA ALA A 140 18.07 8.75 9.66
C ALA A 140 17.39 7.45 10.09
N MET A 141 16.11 7.36 9.78
CA MET A 141 15.27 6.17 9.89
C MET A 141 14.82 5.78 8.49
N VAL A 142 14.72 4.49 8.21
CA VAL A 142 14.22 3.97 6.93
C VAL A 142 12.93 3.19 7.15
N VAL A 143 11.91 3.57 6.40
CA VAL A 143 10.60 2.91 6.36
C VAL A 143 10.33 2.49 4.92
N SER A 144 10.00 1.23 4.66
CA SER A 144 9.40 0.80 3.40
C SER A 144 7.89 0.74 3.55
N PHE A 145 7.16 1.03 2.49
CA PHE A 145 5.70 0.96 2.52
C PHE A 145 5.11 0.51 1.18
N SER A 146 4.05 -0.27 1.30
CA SER A 146 3.12 -0.66 0.25
C SER A 146 1.70 -0.62 0.87
N ASP A 147 0.96 -1.70 0.95
CA ASP A 147 -0.28 -1.83 1.73
C ASP A 147 -0.05 -1.64 3.24
N ARG A 148 1.15 -1.94 3.71
CA ARG A 148 1.62 -1.80 5.09
C ARG A 148 2.96 -1.10 5.14
N ALA A 149 3.18 -0.36 6.23
CA ALA A 149 4.48 0.26 6.50
C ALA A 149 5.34 -0.64 7.41
N ARG A 150 6.61 -0.77 7.05
CA ARG A 150 7.61 -1.54 7.79
C ARG A 150 8.82 -0.68 8.11
N VAL A 151 9.19 -0.64 9.39
CA VAL A 151 10.45 -0.01 9.82
C VAL A 151 11.61 -0.93 9.42
N VAL A 152 12.38 -0.52 8.45
CA VAL A 152 13.56 -1.24 7.94
C VAL A 152 14.78 -0.95 8.79
N SER A 153 14.92 0.30 9.27
CA SER A 153 15.96 0.73 10.20
C SER A 153 15.44 1.82 11.12
N ASN A 154 15.64 1.66 12.42
CA ASN A 154 15.41 2.73 13.40
C ASN A 154 16.43 3.87 13.20
N TYR A 155 16.22 5.00 13.90
CA TYR A 155 17.14 6.14 13.85
C TYR A 155 18.57 5.74 14.17
N THR A 156 19.47 5.98 13.22
CA THR A 156 20.91 5.73 13.37
C THR A 156 21.73 6.75 12.58
N SER A 157 22.97 6.99 13.00
CA SER A 157 23.97 7.77 12.26
C SER A 157 24.90 6.89 11.41
N ASP A 158 24.78 5.56 11.52
CA ASP A 158 25.58 4.60 10.75
C ASP A 158 25.12 4.55 9.30
N ARG A 159 25.85 5.27 8.43
CA ARG A 159 25.58 5.32 6.99
C ARG A 159 25.72 3.96 6.31
N GLY A 160 26.67 3.13 6.77
CA GLY A 160 26.88 1.80 6.21
C GLY A 160 25.69 0.87 6.50
N LEU A 161 25.14 0.94 7.71
CA LEU A 161 23.93 0.20 8.08
C LEU A 161 22.72 0.69 7.28
N LEU A 162 22.52 2.02 7.20
CA LEU A 162 21.41 2.60 6.44
C LEU A 162 21.46 2.19 4.97
N THR A 163 22.65 2.27 4.33
CA THR A 163 22.82 1.89 2.92
C THR A 163 22.51 0.42 2.70
N ARG A 164 22.98 -0.49 3.56
CA ARG A 164 22.60 -1.92 3.49
C ARG A 164 21.11 -2.12 3.61
N ARG A 165 20.49 -1.51 4.62
CA ARG A 165 19.05 -1.63 4.86
C ARG A 165 18.19 -1.09 3.73
N ILE A 166 18.58 0.01 3.08
CA ILE A 166 17.93 0.53 1.88
C ILE A 166 18.06 -0.47 0.73
N ASN A 167 19.22 -1.07 0.53
CA ASN A 167 19.44 -2.06 -0.53
C ASN A 167 18.62 -3.35 -0.30
N ASP A 168 18.45 -3.75 0.97
CA ASP A 168 17.68 -4.95 1.37
C ASP A 168 16.16 -4.81 1.15
N ILE A 169 15.64 -3.62 0.86
CA ILE A 169 14.22 -3.44 0.54
C ILE A 169 13.90 -4.22 -0.74
N THR A 170 13.00 -5.18 -0.62
CA THR A 170 12.53 -5.97 -1.75
C THR A 170 11.26 -5.37 -2.36
N PRO A 171 11.06 -5.48 -3.67
CA PRO A 171 9.80 -5.10 -4.30
C PRO A 171 8.66 -5.99 -3.81
N THR A 172 7.45 -5.44 -3.77
CA THR A 172 6.21 -6.16 -3.50
C THR A 172 5.27 -6.07 -4.69
N GLU A 173 4.22 -6.85 -4.66
CA GLU A 173 3.13 -6.78 -5.64
C GLU A 173 1.86 -6.18 -5.04
N ALA A 174 1.98 -5.60 -3.84
CA ALA A 174 0.88 -5.01 -3.10
C ALA A 174 0.59 -3.57 -3.56
N THR A 175 -0.59 -3.07 -3.22
CA THR A 175 -1.02 -1.70 -3.48
C THR A 175 -0.34 -0.70 -2.55
N THR A 176 -0.43 0.60 -2.88
CA THR A 176 0.20 1.68 -2.10
C THR A 176 -0.74 2.28 -1.08
N SER A 177 -0.32 2.34 0.20
CA SER A 177 -0.99 3.05 1.29
C SER A 177 -0.02 4.02 1.98
N LEU A 178 -0.02 5.28 1.55
CA LEU A 178 0.80 6.30 2.20
C LEU A 178 0.37 6.57 3.65
N ARG A 179 -0.91 6.38 3.98
CA ARG A 179 -1.44 6.57 5.34
C ARG A 179 -0.69 5.74 6.37
N GLU A 180 -0.41 4.48 6.06
CA GLU A 180 0.34 3.56 6.94
C GLU A 180 1.76 4.08 7.21
N ALA A 181 2.46 4.53 6.14
CA ALA A 181 3.80 5.10 6.29
C ALA A 181 3.81 6.37 7.15
N LEU A 182 2.81 7.24 6.98
CA LEU A 182 2.67 8.46 7.75
C LEU A 182 2.36 8.17 9.23
N GLN A 183 1.53 7.18 9.53
CA GLN A 183 1.22 6.77 10.92
C GLN A 183 2.48 6.27 11.63
N VAL A 184 3.25 5.40 10.98
CA VAL A 184 4.51 4.89 11.52
C VAL A 184 5.53 6.01 11.69
N ALA A 185 5.68 6.87 10.68
CA ALA A 185 6.59 8.01 10.72
C ALA A 185 6.22 9.00 11.85
N ALA A 186 4.94 9.36 11.99
CA ALA A 186 4.46 10.27 13.02
C ALA A 186 4.61 9.70 14.44
N GLY A 187 4.31 8.41 14.63
CA GLY A 187 4.47 7.72 15.90
C GLY A 187 5.92 7.67 16.39
N LEU A 188 6.86 7.42 15.48
CA LEU A 188 8.29 7.33 15.79
C LEU A 188 9.01 8.69 15.78
N ALA A 189 8.47 9.67 15.06
CA ALA A 189 9.02 11.04 15.03
C ALA A 189 8.79 11.79 16.34
N ASN A 190 7.66 11.52 17.00
CA ASN A 190 7.24 12.15 18.26
C ASN A 190 7.21 11.09 19.38
N PRO A 191 8.37 10.69 19.93
CA PRO A 191 8.37 9.76 21.06
C PRO A 191 7.50 10.35 22.17
N SER A 192 6.55 9.55 22.64
CA SER A 192 5.62 9.94 23.73
C SER A 192 6.40 10.52 24.90
N LYS A 193 5.84 11.54 25.57
CA LYS A 193 6.40 12.26 26.74
C LYS A 193 6.80 11.36 27.94
N GLN A 194 6.75 10.04 27.79
CA GLN A 194 7.05 9.04 28.82
C GLN A 194 8.50 8.55 28.86
N ALA A 195 9.36 8.94 27.92
CA ALA A 195 10.80 8.71 28.07
C ALA A 195 11.35 9.80 29.02
N GLU A 196 11.31 9.50 30.30
CA GLU A 196 11.88 10.34 31.36
C GLU A 196 13.35 10.66 31.06
N GLY A 197 13.67 11.94 30.93
CA GLY A 197 15.06 12.43 31.05
C GLY A 197 15.62 13.30 29.93
N VAL A 198 14.99 13.45 28.79
CA VAL A 198 15.45 14.40 27.74
C VAL A 198 14.38 15.44 27.51
N ALA A 199 14.70 16.70 27.81
CA ALA A 199 13.81 17.83 27.59
C ALA A 199 13.32 17.82 26.13
N ALA A 200 12.05 17.49 25.93
CA ALA A 200 11.37 17.35 24.63
C ALA A 200 11.39 18.65 23.76
N ASN A 201 11.82 19.76 24.35
CA ASN A 201 11.77 21.08 23.71
C ASN A 201 12.94 21.39 22.76
N ASN A 202 13.94 20.51 22.61
CA ASN A 202 15.13 20.78 21.78
C ASN A 202 15.34 19.78 20.61
N LEU A 203 14.36 18.93 20.30
CA LEU A 203 14.48 18.02 19.16
C LEU A 203 14.11 18.75 17.87
N VAL A 204 15.03 18.78 16.92
CA VAL A 204 14.78 19.28 15.56
C VAL A 204 13.66 18.45 14.92
N PRO A 205 12.61 19.07 14.33
CA PRO A 205 11.59 18.36 13.62
C PRO A 205 12.20 17.44 12.54
N PRO A 206 11.76 16.20 12.42
CA PRO A 206 12.29 15.30 11.41
C PRO A 206 11.76 15.67 10.03
N LYS A 207 12.65 15.67 9.03
CA LYS A 207 12.31 15.85 7.62
C LYS A 207 11.84 14.52 7.04
N LEU A 208 10.60 14.45 6.63
CA LEU A 208 10.04 13.27 6.00
C LEU A 208 10.27 13.33 4.49
N LYS A 209 11.11 12.41 3.97
CA LYS A 209 11.38 12.25 2.55
C LYS A 209 10.61 11.03 2.06
N ILE A 210 9.66 11.24 1.15
CA ILE A 210 8.79 10.19 0.60
C ILE A 210 9.21 9.94 -0.84
N TYR A 211 9.67 8.74 -1.14
CA TYR A 211 10.09 8.30 -2.47
C TYR A 211 9.00 7.41 -3.04
N THR A 212 8.24 7.89 -4.02
CA THR A 212 7.05 7.22 -4.58
C THR A 212 6.76 7.74 -5.98
N ASP A 213 5.94 7.06 -6.76
CA ASP A 213 5.39 7.56 -8.02
C ASP A 213 4.11 8.38 -7.84
N GLY A 214 3.55 8.43 -6.62
CA GLY A 214 2.34 9.15 -6.28
C GLY A 214 1.05 8.41 -6.59
N GLY A 215 1.10 7.11 -6.91
CA GLY A 215 -0.05 6.26 -7.28
C GLY A 215 -1.00 5.90 -6.14
N PHE A 216 -1.19 6.75 -5.14
CA PHE A 216 -2.04 6.52 -3.97
C PHE A 216 -3.18 7.56 -3.85
N PRO A 217 -4.24 7.26 -3.07
CA PRO A 217 -5.29 8.23 -2.79
C PRO A 217 -4.78 9.35 -1.88
N ASP A 218 -5.32 10.55 -2.03
CA ASP A 218 -5.04 11.67 -1.13
C ASP A 218 -5.28 11.27 0.32
N VAL A 219 -4.35 11.61 1.22
CA VAL A 219 -4.44 11.32 2.64
C VAL A 219 -5.03 12.53 3.35
N GLU A 220 -6.37 12.62 3.36
CA GLU A 220 -7.08 13.69 4.05
C GLU A 220 -7.25 13.41 5.55
N GLY A 221 -7.35 14.49 6.35
CA GLY A 221 -7.65 14.40 7.78
C GLY A 221 -6.52 13.82 8.65
N PHE A 222 -5.30 13.69 8.13
CA PHE A 222 -4.14 13.23 8.88
C PHE A 222 -3.31 14.42 9.38
N SER A 223 -3.01 14.44 10.69
CA SER A 223 -2.12 15.45 11.27
C SER A 223 -0.67 14.98 11.20
N LEU A 224 0.14 15.68 10.43
CA LEU A 224 1.59 15.41 10.34
C LEU A 224 2.36 15.79 11.61
N GLY A 225 1.74 16.52 12.55
CA GLY A 225 2.43 17.03 13.74
C GLY A 225 3.61 17.91 13.35
N ASN A 226 4.81 17.49 13.76
CA ASN A 226 6.07 18.21 13.47
C ASN A 226 6.81 17.68 12.24
N LEU A 227 6.20 16.81 11.42
CA LEU A 227 6.82 16.28 10.22
C LEU A 227 6.73 17.28 9.07
N GLU A 228 7.85 17.56 8.42
CA GLU A 228 7.93 18.33 7.19
C GLU A 228 8.03 17.35 5.99
N PRO A 229 6.93 17.12 5.24
CA PRO A 229 6.95 16.18 4.14
C PRO A 229 7.57 16.82 2.88
N GLU A 230 8.45 16.06 2.25
CA GLU A 230 8.98 16.33 0.91
C GLU A 230 8.80 15.08 0.06
N VAL A 231 8.05 15.20 -1.03
CA VAL A 231 7.78 14.09 -1.93
C VAL A 231 8.80 14.12 -3.07
N ILE A 232 9.52 13.02 -3.23
CA ILE A 232 10.42 12.77 -4.35
C ILE A 232 9.71 11.82 -5.29
N VAL A 233 9.18 12.37 -6.37
CA VAL A 233 8.40 11.61 -7.35
C VAL A 233 9.33 10.84 -8.27
N ILE A 234 9.11 9.53 -8.32
CA ILE A 234 9.84 8.60 -9.18
C ILE A 234 8.94 8.25 -10.37
N GLY A 235 9.40 8.46 -11.56
CA GLY A 235 8.67 8.24 -12.80
C GLY A 235 9.17 9.18 -13.89
N GLU A 236 8.84 8.88 -15.13
CA GLU A 236 9.14 9.77 -16.26
C GLU A 236 8.17 10.94 -16.26
N ALA A 237 8.69 12.18 -16.27
CA ALA A 237 7.85 13.37 -16.27
C ALA A 237 7.06 13.46 -17.58
N PRO A 238 5.76 13.78 -17.52
CA PRO A 238 5.01 14.03 -18.73
C PRO A 238 5.64 15.20 -19.50
N PRO A 239 5.66 15.14 -20.85
CA PRO A 239 6.18 16.23 -21.67
C PRO A 239 5.40 17.53 -21.38
N PRO A 240 6.07 18.69 -21.41
CA PRO A 240 5.41 19.96 -21.22
C PRO A 240 4.34 20.19 -22.32
N PRO A 241 3.20 20.82 -22.01
CA PRO A 241 2.17 21.10 -22.99
C PRO A 241 2.76 21.96 -24.12
N SER A 242 2.53 21.55 -25.38
CA SER A 242 3.03 22.30 -26.55
C SER A 242 2.47 23.71 -26.57
N PRO A 243 3.30 24.76 -26.80
CA PRO A 243 2.85 26.15 -26.81
C PRO A 243 1.79 26.44 -27.89
N ASP A 244 1.80 25.68 -28.99
CA ASP A 244 0.95 25.82 -30.18
C ASP A 244 -0.31 24.95 -30.16
N ALA A 245 -0.64 24.32 -29.02
CA ALA A 245 -1.84 23.51 -28.92
C ALA A 245 -3.10 24.42 -29.01
N ASP A 246 -3.88 24.24 -30.08
CA ASP A 246 -5.21 24.82 -30.26
C ASP A 246 -6.09 24.58 -29.01
N SER A 247 -7.09 25.43 -28.80
CA SER A 247 -7.99 25.39 -27.65
C SER A 247 -8.67 24.03 -27.44
N LYS A 248 -8.78 23.16 -28.46
CA LYS A 248 -9.20 21.77 -28.38
C LYS A 248 -8.12 20.88 -27.73
N ALA A 249 -6.86 21.05 -28.08
CA ALA A 249 -5.74 20.34 -27.46
C ALA A 249 -5.51 20.82 -26.01
N LYS A 250 -5.84 22.06 -25.64
CA LYS A 250 -5.88 22.52 -24.25
C LYS A 250 -7.02 21.91 -23.45
N ALA A 251 -8.11 21.50 -24.07
CA ALA A 251 -9.20 20.75 -23.45
C ALA A 251 -8.81 19.24 -23.33
N GLU A 252 -8.05 18.71 -24.29
CA GLU A 252 -7.48 17.35 -24.27
C GLU A 252 -6.26 17.24 -23.33
N ALA A 253 -5.55 18.33 -23.05
CA ALA A 253 -4.50 18.39 -22.02
C ALA A 253 -5.03 18.25 -20.58
N LYS A 254 -6.35 18.22 -20.38
CA LYS A 254 -7.00 17.65 -19.17
C LYS A 254 -7.04 16.13 -19.19
N THR A 255 -6.65 15.47 -20.29
CA THR A 255 -6.45 14.03 -20.34
C THR A 255 -5.22 13.67 -19.49
N LYS A 256 -5.41 12.69 -18.65
CA LYS A 256 -4.40 12.08 -17.81
C LYS A 256 -3.13 11.78 -18.62
N PRO A 257 -1.92 12.05 -18.13
CA PRO A 257 -0.71 11.71 -18.86
C PRO A 257 -0.69 10.21 -19.20
N ALA A 258 -0.29 9.88 -20.41
CA ALA A 258 -0.22 8.50 -20.87
C ALA A 258 1.03 7.82 -20.31
N SER A 259 0.93 6.53 -20.05
CA SER A 259 2.05 5.67 -19.65
C SER A 259 2.13 4.46 -20.56
N ASN A 260 3.33 3.86 -20.71
CA ASN A 260 3.53 2.69 -21.56
C ASN A 260 3.09 1.42 -20.84
N ASN A 261 1.79 1.30 -20.55
CA ASN A 261 1.22 0.14 -19.88
C ASN A 261 -0.12 -0.29 -20.48
N VAL A 262 -0.41 -1.59 -20.42
CA VAL A 262 -1.72 -2.19 -20.72
C VAL A 262 -2.01 -3.25 -19.68
N ALA A 263 -3.05 -3.10 -18.90
CA ALA A 263 -3.31 -3.93 -17.74
C ALA A 263 -4.61 -4.73 -17.85
N ILE A 264 -4.66 -5.91 -17.24
CA ILE A 264 -5.91 -6.61 -16.94
C ILE A 264 -6.44 -6.07 -15.61
N LEU A 265 -7.60 -5.43 -15.65
CA LEU A 265 -8.22 -4.82 -14.46
C LEU A 265 -9.36 -5.64 -13.85
N ALA A 266 -9.83 -6.66 -14.53
CA ALA A 266 -10.84 -7.57 -14.02
C ALA A 266 -10.73 -8.93 -14.72
N LEU A 267 -10.95 -9.99 -13.96
CA LEU A 267 -11.08 -11.34 -14.47
C LEU A 267 -12.05 -12.11 -13.59
N GLN A 268 -13.09 -12.69 -14.16
CA GLN A 268 -14.08 -13.48 -13.45
C GLN A 268 -14.45 -14.70 -14.26
N THR A 269 -14.70 -15.81 -13.60
CA THR A 269 -15.23 -17.02 -14.22
C THR A 269 -16.66 -17.22 -13.75
N ARG A 270 -17.57 -17.49 -14.69
CA ARG A 270 -18.97 -17.79 -14.41
C ARG A 270 -19.42 -18.98 -15.21
N ARG A 271 -20.36 -19.75 -14.69
CA ARG A 271 -21.06 -20.76 -15.47
C ARG A 271 -22.06 -20.05 -16.39
N ASN A 272 -22.16 -20.48 -17.67
CA ASN A 272 -23.15 -19.92 -18.57
C ASN A 272 -24.54 -20.41 -18.16
N GLU A 273 -25.48 -19.50 -17.88
CA GLU A 273 -26.84 -19.84 -17.43
C GLU A 273 -27.65 -20.57 -18.52
N GLU A 274 -27.41 -20.25 -19.81
CA GLU A 274 -28.12 -20.87 -20.94
C GLU A 274 -27.49 -22.21 -21.35
N ARG A 275 -26.17 -22.37 -21.12
CA ARG A 275 -25.40 -23.58 -21.41
C ARG A 275 -24.61 -24.01 -20.19
N PRO A 276 -25.22 -24.75 -19.26
CA PRO A 276 -24.60 -25.11 -17.98
C PRO A 276 -23.33 -25.99 -18.12
N ASP A 277 -23.06 -26.53 -19.28
CA ASP A 277 -21.85 -27.28 -19.67
C ASP A 277 -20.68 -26.40 -20.12
N VAL A 278 -20.86 -25.05 -20.10
CA VAL A 278 -19.85 -24.08 -20.52
C VAL A 278 -19.58 -23.09 -19.41
N TYR A 279 -18.30 -22.88 -19.10
CA TYR A 279 -17.83 -21.78 -18.28
C TYR A 279 -17.42 -20.60 -19.15
N GLN A 280 -17.70 -19.40 -18.68
CA GLN A 280 -17.27 -18.15 -19.32
C GLN A 280 -16.22 -17.48 -18.45
N VAL A 281 -15.06 -17.21 -19.03
CA VAL A 281 -14.00 -16.41 -18.40
C VAL A 281 -14.06 -15.01 -18.98
N PHE A 282 -14.66 -14.11 -18.24
CA PHE A 282 -14.80 -12.71 -18.62
C PHE A 282 -13.66 -11.88 -18.05
N GLY A 283 -13.04 -11.05 -18.89
CA GLY A 283 -12.00 -10.12 -18.46
C GLY A 283 -12.15 -8.74 -19.07
N ARG A 284 -11.48 -7.77 -18.46
CA ARG A 284 -11.39 -6.39 -18.94
C ARG A 284 -9.94 -5.93 -18.89
N ALA A 285 -9.43 -5.47 -20.03
CA ALA A 285 -8.12 -4.84 -20.17
C ALA A 285 -8.27 -3.34 -20.41
N HIS A 286 -7.33 -2.55 -19.86
CA HIS A 286 -7.24 -1.11 -20.05
C HIS A 286 -5.92 -0.74 -20.70
N ASN A 287 -5.96 0.19 -21.63
CA ASN A 287 -4.78 0.73 -22.32
C ASN A 287 -4.44 2.11 -21.78
N TYR A 288 -3.31 2.25 -21.08
CA TYR A 288 -2.81 3.52 -20.56
C TYR A 288 -1.95 4.30 -21.56
N LYS A 289 -1.68 3.72 -22.74
CA LYS A 289 -0.85 4.37 -23.78
C LYS A 289 -1.61 5.50 -24.50
N ALA A 290 -0.84 6.39 -25.13
CA ALA A 290 -1.38 7.48 -25.96
C ALA A 290 -1.89 7.03 -27.33
N GLU A 291 -1.68 5.76 -27.69
CA GLU A 291 -2.01 5.16 -28.99
C GLU A 291 -2.90 3.93 -28.83
N ASP A 292 -3.63 3.57 -29.88
CA ASP A 292 -4.40 2.33 -29.93
C ASP A 292 -3.46 1.14 -29.91
N VAL A 293 -3.84 0.07 -29.21
CA VAL A 293 -3.05 -1.13 -29.05
C VAL A 293 -3.79 -2.34 -29.63
N GLU A 294 -3.08 -3.10 -30.45
CA GLU A 294 -3.50 -4.45 -30.87
C GLU A 294 -2.67 -5.49 -30.12
N THR A 295 -3.33 -6.36 -29.37
CA THR A 295 -2.69 -7.44 -28.61
C THR A 295 -3.55 -8.70 -28.64
N LYS A 296 -3.08 -9.78 -28.00
CA LYS A 296 -3.85 -11.00 -27.81
C LYS A 296 -4.00 -11.29 -26.33
N ALA A 297 -5.23 -11.56 -25.91
CA ALA A 297 -5.48 -12.20 -24.63
C ALA A 297 -5.40 -13.73 -24.86
N GLN A 298 -4.54 -14.39 -24.11
CA GLN A 298 -4.27 -15.81 -24.20
C GLN A 298 -4.71 -16.48 -22.91
N LEU A 299 -5.53 -17.53 -22.99
CA LEU A 299 -6.02 -18.30 -21.85
C LEU A 299 -5.22 -19.60 -21.72
N PHE A 300 -4.62 -19.81 -20.55
CA PHE A 300 -3.84 -20.98 -20.20
C PHE A 300 -4.51 -21.78 -19.08
N LYS A 301 -4.44 -23.10 -19.18
CA LYS A 301 -4.72 -24.01 -18.05
C LYS A 301 -3.40 -24.35 -17.36
N LEU A 302 -3.33 -24.06 -16.07
CA LEU A 302 -2.16 -24.37 -15.25
C LEU A 302 -2.22 -25.81 -14.74
N ASP A 303 -1.06 -26.38 -14.46
CA ASP A 303 -0.93 -27.70 -13.84
C ASP A 303 -0.68 -27.51 -12.33
N PRO A 304 -1.65 -27.83 -11.46
CA PRO A 304 -1.50 -27.64 -10.01
C PRO A 304 -0.35 -28.46 -9.39
N THR A 305 0.12 -29.50 -10.10
CA THR A 305 1.22 -30.35 -9.66
C THR A 305 2.59 -29.76 -9.96
N LYS A 306 2.65 -28.75 -10.85
CA LYS A 306 3.89 -28.12 -11.31
C LYS A 306 3.80 -26.59 -11.14
N PRO A 307 3.90 -26.06 -9.92
CA PRO A 307 3.89 -24.63 -9.69
C PRO A 307 4.96 -23.93 -10.53
N GLY A 308 4.60 -22.80 -11.17
CA GLY A 308 5.50 -22.06 -12.04
C GLY A 308 5.66 -22.59 -13.46
N SER A 309 4.92 -23.65 -13.85
CA SER A 309 4.85 -24.10 -15.25
C SER A 309 4.17 -23.06 -16.14
N THR A 310 4.54 -23.03 -17.41
CA THR A 310 3.95 -22.09 -18.39
C THR A 310 2.48 -22.36 -18.71
N GLY A 311 1.92 -23.47 -18.23
CA GLY A 311 0.56 -23.89 -18.52
C GLY A 311 0.36 -24.34 -19.98
N THR A 312 -0.82 -24.87 -20.28
CA THR A 312 -1.23 -25.26 -21.64
C THR A 312 -2.17 -24.20 -22.20
N LEU A 313 -1.83 -23.65 -23.38
CA LEU A 313 -2.70 -22.69 -24.06
C LEU A 313 -4.00 -23.40 -24.48
N ILE A 314 -5.13 -22.80 -24.09
CA ILE A 314 -6.48 -23.28 -24.45
C ILE A 314 -7.02 -22.48 -25.60
N ASP A 315 -6.98 -21.15 -25.51
CA ASP A 315 -7.59 -20.23 -26.47
C ASP A 315 -6.86 -18.89 -26.50
N ALA A 316 -7.05 -18.13 -27.60
CA ALA A 316 -6.49 -16.79 -27.75
C ALA A 316 -7.41 -15.88 -28.56
N ILE A 317 -7.67 -14.68 -28.04
CA ILE A 317 -8.55 -13.67 -28.64
C ILE A 317 -7.73 -12.44 -28.98
N SER A 318 -7.87 -11.91 -30.20
CA SER A 318 -7.28 -10.63 -30.60
C SER A 318 -8.07 -9.47 -30.00
N LEU A 319 -7.39 -8.55 -29.34
CA LEU A 319 -7.95 -7.37 -28.72
C LEU A 319 -7.46 -6.11 -29.43
N LYS A 320 -8.36 -5.19 -29.70
CA LYS A 320 -8.08 -3.83 -30.16
C LYS A 320 -8.54 -2.87 -29.07
N ILE A 321 -7.60 -2.31 -28.37
CA ILE A 321 -7.88 -1.45 -27.21
C ILE A 321 -7.56 -0.02 -27.62
N ALA A 322 -8.57 0.84 -27.64
CA ALA A 322 -8.41 2.24 -27.95
C ALA A 322 -7.46 2.91 -26.94
N LYS A 323 -6.79 3.99 -27.37
CA LYS A 323 -5.97 4.82 -26.49
C LYS A 323 -6.76 5.26 -25.25
N GLN A 324 -6.20 5.10 -24.06
CA GLN A 324 -6.84 5.46 -22.77
C GLN A 324 -8.23 4.82 -22.61
N GLY A 325 -8.44 3.62 -23.18
CA GLY A 325 -9.74 2.95 -23.24
C GLY A 325 -9.73 1.55 -22.66
N ASP A 326 -10.93 1.04 -22.42
CA ASP A 326 -11.20 -0.31 -21.94
C ASP A 326 -11.62 -1.21 -23.10
N GLN A 327 -11.22 -2.49 -23.02
CA GLN A 327 -11.72 -3.54 -23.88
C GLN A 327 -12.04 -4.77 -23.05
N SER A 328 -13.28 -5.24 -23.13
CA SER A 328 -13.69 -6.51 -22.53
C SER A 328 -13.45 -7.67 -23.48
N PHE A 329 -13.17 -8.83 -22.91
CA PHE A 329 -13.02 -10.09 -23.62
C PHE A 329 -13.69 -11.23 -22.86
N ASN A 330 -14.04 -12.31 -23.59
CA ASN A 330 -14.71 -13.49 -23.03
C ASN A 330 -14.19 -14.75 -23.69
N PHE A 331 -13.87 -15.78 -22.89
CA PHE A 331 -13.55 -17.11 -23.35
C PHE A 331 -14.65 -18.08 -22.93
N ASP A 332 -15.12 -18.92 -23.83
CA ASP A 332 -16.04 -20.00 -23.56
C ASP A 332 -15.26 -21.32 -23.39
N LEU A 333 -15.39 -21.95 -22.22
CA LEU A 333 -14.69 -23.19 -21.88
C LEU A 333 -15.71 -24.30 -21.65
N PRO A 334 -15.56 -25.47 -22.29
CA PRO A 334 -16.32 -26.64 -21.90
C PRO A 334 -16.05 -27.01 -20.44
N ASP A 335 -17.06 -27.54 -19.75
CA ASP A 335 -16.90 -28.03 -18.38
C ASP A 335 -15.88 -29.19 -18.35
N THR A 336 -14.69 -28.89 -17.89
CA THR A 336 -13.59 -29.85 -17.72
C THR A 336 -13.35 -30.19 -16.25
N GLY A 337 -14.28 -29.83 -15.37
CA GLY A 337 -14.11 -29.92 -13.91
C GLY A 337 -13.21 -28.81 -13.35
N ALA A 338 -12.70 -29.02 -12.14
CA ALA A 338 -11.82 -28.05 -11.48
C ALA A 338 -10.59 -27.72 -12.33
N ALA A 339 -10.30 -26.42 -12.48
CA ALA A 339 -9.18 -25.95 -13.27
C ALA A 339 -8.60 -24.65 -12.71
N GLU A 340 -7.30 -24.52 -12.80
CA GLU A 340 -6.55 -23.29 -12.54
C GLU A 340 -6.25 -22.62 -13.87
N LEU A 341 -6.65 -21.37 -14.00
CA LEU A 341 -6.59 -20.63 -15.24
C LEU A 341 -5.76 -19.35 -15.09
N GLU A 342 -5.03 -19.04 -16.16
CA GLU A 342 -4.28 -17.80 -16.28
C GLU A 342 -4.60 -17.14 -17.62
N VAL A 343 -4.91 -15.85 -17.58
CA VAL A 343 -4.99 -15.02 -18.78
C VAL A 343 -3.73 -14.18 -18.87
N ARG A 344 -3.11 -14.14 -20.05
CA ARG A 344 -1.93 -13.32 -20.37
C ARG A 344 -2.22 -12.42 -21.55
N LEU A 345 -1.81 -11.16 -21.46
CA LEU A 345 -1.70 -10.28 -22.60
C LEU A 345 -0.35 -10.48 -23.31
N ASP A 346 -0.37 -10.70 -24.62
CA ASP A 346 0.84 -10.83 -25.44
C ASP A 346 1.36 -9.43 -25.81
N ILE A 347 1.89 -8.72 -24.82
CA ILE A 347 2.39 -7.36 -24.95
C ILE A 347 3.69 -7.17 -24.18
N LYS A 348 4.51 -6.24 -24.65
CA LYS A 348 5.68 -5.75 -23.91
C LYS A 348 5.44 -4.31 -23.51
N ASP A 349 5.43 -4.07 -22.24
CA ASP A 349 5.25 -2.77 -21.60
C ASP A 349 6.12 -2.65 -20.34
N ASP A 350 5.88 -1.59 -19.57
CA ASP A 350 6.77 -1.26 -18.45
C ASP A 350 6.40 -1.98 -17.15
N LEU A 351 5.20 -2.63 -17.07
CA LEU A 351 4.77 -3.39 -15.88
C LEU A 351 4.22 -4.78 -16.24
N PRO A 352 5.06 -5.78 -16.50
CA PRO A 352 4.61 -7.13 -16.87
C PRO A 352 3.75 -7.83 -15.82
N LEU A 353 3.66 -7.31 -14.61
CA LEU A 353 2.93 -7.88 -13.49
C LEU A 353 1.42 -7.92 -13.74
N ASP A 354 0.85 -6.84 -14.27
CA ASP A 354 -0.58 -6.69 -14.54
C ASP A 354 -1.02 -7.12 -15.94
N ASN A 355 -0.07 -7.65 -16.74
CA ASN A 355 -0.34 -8.36 -17.97
C ASN A 355 -0.83 -9.80 -17.74
N ARG A 356 -0.87 -10.24 -16.49
CA ARG A 356 -1.27 -11.60 -16.09
C ARG A 356 -2.37 -11.52 -15.05
N ALA A 357 -3.39 -12.37 -15.21
CA ALA A 357 -4.46 -12.50 -14.24
C ALA A 357 -4.86 -13.97 -14.08
N PHE A 358 -5.25 -14.35 -12.87
CA PHE A 358 -5.51 -15.71 -12.48
C PHE A 358 -6.96 -15.87 -12.02
N THR A 359 -7.57 -17.00 -12.38
CA THR A 359 -8.90 -17.36 -11.91
C THR A 359 -9.02 -18.87 -11.75
N LEU A 360 -10.07 -19.30 -11.07
CA LEU A 360 -10.28 -20.70 -10.74
C LEU A 360 -11.64 -21.15 -11.23
N ILE A 361 -11.71 -22.39 -11.70
CA ILE A 361 -12.93 -23.18 -11.74
C ILE A 361 -12.80 -24.14 -10.57
N GLY A 362 -13.51 -23.90 -9.47
CA GLY A 362 -13.49 -24.76 -8.31
C GLY A 362 -14.27 -26.05 -8.57
N ALA A 363 -14.03 -27.09 -7.81
CA ALA A 363 -14.97 -28.21 -7.73
C ALA A 363 -16.28 -27.73 -7.10
N PRO A 364 -17.44 -28.13 -7.60
CA PRO A 364 -18.71 -27.78 -6.96
C PRO A 364 -18.70 -28.30 -5.52
N ARG A 365 -18.86 -27.37 -4.57
CA ARG A 365 -18.92 -27.73 -3.17
C ARG A 365 -20.36 -27.93 -2.75
N LYS A 366 -20.70 -29.13 -2.36
CA LYS A 366 -21.99 -29.42 -1.72
C LYS A 366 -21.97 -28.98 -0.25
N ALA A 367 -22.99 -28.20 0.13
CA ALA A 367 -23.18 -27.82 1.53
C ALA A 367 -23.47 -29.06 2.38
N GLN A 368 -22.87 -29.17 3.54
CA GLN A 368 -23.18 -30.22 4.52
C GLN A 368 -24.34 -29.74 5.42
N ILE A 369 -25.50 -30.29 5.28
CA ILE A 369 -26.73 -29.81 5.94
C ILE A 369 -27.30 -30.87 6.85
N LEU A 370 -27.57 -30.47 8.10
CA LEU A 370 -28.30 -31.26 9.06
C LEU A 370 -29.74 -30.70 9.19
N VAL A 371 -30.76 -31.55 9.05
CA VAL A 371 -32.15 -31.19 9.27
C VAL A 371 -32.69 -31.94 10.48
N VAL A 372 -33.07 -31.21 11.53
CA VAL A 372 -33.64 -31.76 12.75
C VAL A 372 -35.16 -31.54 12.68
N THR A 373 -35.92 -32.62 12.46
CA THR A 373 -37.36 -32.54 12.31
C THR A 373 -38.08 -33.78 12.87
N ALA A 374 -39.25 -33.59 13.46
CA ALA A 374 -40.12 -34.67 13.90
C ALA A 374 -40.97 -35.26 12.75
N GLY A 375 -40.61 -35.02 11.47
CA GLY A 375 -41.26 -35.59 10.33
C GLY A 375 -42.03 -34.59 9.45
N ASN A 376 -41.44 -33.43 9.15
CA ASN A 376 -41.99 -32.45 8.20
C ASN A 376 -41.65 -32.88 6.77
N ARG A 377 -42.65 -33.57 6.14
CA ARG A 377 -42.49 -34.09 4.78
C ARG A 377 -42.19 -32.98 3.75
N TYR A 378 -42.88 -31.83 3.84
CA TYR A 378 -42.73 -30.76 2.87
C TYR A 378 -41.33 -30.16 2.87
N LEU A 379 -40.72 -29.98 4.04
CA LEU A 379 -39.37 -29.55 4.19
C LEU A 379 -38.38 -30.59 3.61
N VAL A 380 -38.55 -31.85 3.98
CA VAL A 380 -37.64 -32.93 3.56
C VAL A 380 -37.77 -33.21 2.06
N ASP A 381 -38.97 -33.27 1.50
CA ASP A 381 -39.18 -33.52 0.06
C ASP A 381 -38.60 -32.38 -0.80
N THR A 382 -38.72 -31.12 -0.34
CA THR A 382 -38.14 -29.97 -1.04
C THR A 382 -36.61 -30.08 -1.07
N LEU A 383 -35.98 -30.46 0.03
CA LEU A 383 -34.51 -30.62 0.13
C LEU A 383 -34.01 -31.90 -0.59
N ARG A 384 -34.86 -32.82 -0.99
CA ARG A 384 -34.57 -34.01 -1.80
C ARG A 384 -34.73 -33.80 -3.29
N THR A 385 -35.17 -32.64 -3.73
CA THR A 385 -35.24 -32.33 -5.16
C THR A 385 -33.89 -32.33 -5.82
N PRO A 386 -33.72 -32.68 -7.11
CA PRO A 386 -32.47 -32.65 -7.81
C PRO A 386 -31.72 -31.30 -7.64
N LEU A 387 -32.47 -30.20 -7.72
CA LEU A 387 -31.93 -28.85 -7.57
C LEU A 387 -31.24 -28.61 -6.21
N ALA A 388 -31.78 -29.21 -5.13
CA ALA A 388 -31.19 -29.11 -3.80
C ALA A 388 -30.03 -30.12 -3.61
N THR A 389 -30.20 -31.38 -4.08
CA THR A 389 -29.17 -32.43 -3.92
C THR A 389 -27.92 -32.22 -4.77
N ASP A 390 -28.02 -31.45 -5.84
CA ASP A 390 -26.85 -31.00 -6.61
C ASP A 390 -26.01 -30.02 -5.83
N ARG A 391 -26.57 -29.32 -4.84
CA ARG A 391 -25.92 -28.25 -4.07
C ARG A 391 -25.65 -28.60 -2.60
N ALA A 392 -26.33 -29.62 -2.06
CA ALA A 392 -26.21 -29.98 -0.65
C ALA A 392 -26.33 -31.50 -0.42
N ASP A 393 -25.53 -31.99 0.52
CA ASP A 393 -25.70 -33.31 1.14
C ASP A 393 -26.51 -33.12 2.41
N VAL A 394 -27.73 -33.64 2.40
CA VAL A 394 -28.73 -33.41 3.47
C VAL A 394 -28.85 -34.65 4.35
N ILE A 395 -28.54 -34.49 5.63
CA ILE A 395 -28.77 -35.52 6.66
C ILE A 395 -30.02 -35.11 7.46
N VAL A 396 -31.00 -36.03 7.55
CA VAL A 396 -32.25 -35.78 8.29
C VAL A 396 -32.26 -36.65 9.54
N VAL A 397 -32.46 -36.04 10.70
CA VAL A 397 -32.52 -36.71 11.99
C VAL A 397 -33.74 -36.30 12.80
N SER A 398 -34.19 -37.17 13.70
CA SER A 398 -35.24 -36.81 14.64
C SER A 398 -34.67 -35.92 15.79
N PRO A 399 -35.52 -35.14 16.49
CA PRO A 399 -35.10 -34.42 17.69
C PRO A 399 -34.46 -35.30 18.78
N ASP A 400 -34.90 -36.55 18.88
CA ASP A 400 -34.34 -37.49 19.88
C ASP A 400 -32.99 -38.02 19.45
N ASP A 401 -32.77 -38.32 18.17
CA ASP A 401 -31.46 -38.68 17.64
C ASP A 401 -30.46 -37.53 17.79
N TYR A 402 -30.88 -36.27 17.55
CA TYR A 402 -30.04 -35.09 17.71
C TYR A 402 -29.53 -34.92 19.16
N LYS A 403 -30.31 -35.32 20.16
CA LYS A 403 -29.90 -35.24 21.59
C LYS A 403 -28.78 -36.22 21.95
N THR A 404 -28.42 -37.16 21.06
CA THR A 404 -27.31 -38.08 21.28
C THR A 404 -25.98 -37.33 21.24
N ASP A 405 -25.00 -37.84 21.99
CA ASP A 405 -23.65 -37.19 22.07
C ASP A 405 -22.91 -37.11 20.74
N ALA A 406 -23.25 -37.98 19.78
CA ALA A 406 -22.64 -37.96 18.45
C ALA A 406 -23.05 -36.70 17.68
N TYR A 407 -24.36 -36.44 17.54
CA TYR A 407 -24.86 -35.25 16.80
C TYR A 407 -24.61 -33.95 17.54
N LYS A 408 -24.66 -33.93 18.88
CA LYS A 408 -24.28 -32.76 19.68
C LYS A 408 -22.80 -32.36 19.43
N ARG A 409 -21.89 -33.37 19.41
CA ARG A 409 -20.48 -33.10 19.08
C ARG A 409 -20.29 -32.65 17.65
N ASP A 410 -20.95 -33.28 16.70
CA ASP A 410 -20.88 -32.88 15.28
C ASP A 410 -21.40 -31.45 15.05
N ALA A 411 -22.48 -31.05 15.72
CA ALA A 411 -23.00 -29.67 15.66
C ALA A 411 -22.08 -28.65 16.30
N ALA A 412 -21.32 -29.05 17.34
CA ALA A 412 -20.33 -28.19 18.00
C ALA A 412 -18.96 -28.23 17.33
N SER A 413 -18.70 -29.13 16.38
CA SER A 413 -17.39 -29.26 15.70
C SER A 413 -17.23 -28.40 14.46
N GLY A 414 -18.32 -27.76 13.97
CA GLY A 414 -18.35 -27.06 12.68
C GLY A 414 -18.38 -28.01 11.46
N ARG A 415 -18.80 -29.25 11.63
CA ARG A 415 -18.96 -30.22 10.54
C ARG A 415 -20.01 -29.77 9.52
N PHE A 416 -21.11 -29.17 10.01
CA PHE A 416 -22.21 -28.73 9.17
C PHE A 416 -22.06 -27.26 8.78
N ASP A 417 -22.42 -26.93 7.55
CA ASP A 417 -22.48 -25.55 7.07
C ASP A 417 -23.76 -24.87 7.52
N LEU A 418 -24.86 -25.63 7.53
CA LEU A 418 -26.20 -25.16 7.94
C LEU A 418 -26.92 -26.26 8.72
N ILE A 419 -27.54 -25.89 9.83
CA ILE A 419 -28.46 -26.76 10.56
C ILE A 419 -29.86 -26.16 10.49
N ILE A 420 -30.83 -26.94 10.00
CA ILE A 420 -32.23 -26.54 9.90
C ILE A 420 -33.00 -27.19 11.04
N TYR A 421 -33.55 -26.39 11.93
CA TYR A 421 -34.40 -26.83 13.05
C TYR A 421 -35.87 -26.60 12.73
N ASP A 422 -36.64 -27.66 12.63
CA ASP A 422 -38.10 -27.61 12.45
C ASP A 422 -38.78 -27.89 13.77
N ARG A 423 -39.40 -26.88 14.37
CA ARG A 423 -40.11 -26.92 15.68
C ARG A 423 -39.23 -27.49 16.81
N PHE A 424 -37.96 -27.28 16.74
CA PHE A 424 -37.00 -27.77 17.73
C PHE A 424 -35.96 -26.64 18.04
N SER A 425 -35.70 -26.44 19.32
CA SER A 425 -34.66 -25.53 19.78
C SER A 425 -33.57 -26.35 20.48
N PRO A 426 -32.29 -26.28 20.07
CA PRO A 426 -31.22 -26.99 20.74
C PRO A 426 -30.91 -26.35 22.12
N GLU A 427 -30.25 -27.11 23.02
CA GLU A 427 -29.85 -26.62 24.34
C GLU A 427 -28.73 -25.56 24.24
N ALA A 428 -27.87 -25.67 23.23
CA ALA A 428 -26.79 -24.73 22.93
C ALA A 428 -26.76 -24.41 21.45
N SER A 429 -26.29 -23.21 21.13
CA SER A 429 -26.12 -22.76 19.73
C SER A 429 -25.03 -23.60 19.04
N PRO A 430 -25.26 -24.05 17.78
CA PRO A 430 -24.28 -24.85 17.03
C PRO A 430 -23.11 -23.97 16.52
N GLU A 431 -21.96 -24.57 16.22
CA GLU A 431 -20.90 -23.94 15.42
C GLU A 431 -21.16 -24.07 13.92
N ALA A 432 -22.34 -23.60 13.49
CA ALA A 432 -22.81 -23.58 12.12
C ALA A 432 -23.83 -22.44 11.95
N ASN A 433 -24.13 -22.04 10.72
CA ASN A 433 -25.32 -21.24 10.48
C ASN A 433 -26.57 -22.06 10.82
N ALA A 434 -27.62 -21.39 11.28
CA ALA A 434 -28.85 -22.08 11.64
C ALA A 434 -30.08 -21.45 11.00
N LEU A 435 -31.06 -22.29 10.64
CA LEU A 435 -32.37 -21.85 10.16
C LEU A 435 -33.43 -22.49 11.03
N TYR A 436 -34.23 -21.67 11.69
CA TYR A 436 -35.30 -22.11 12.59
C TYR A 436 -36.66 -21.91 11.95
N PHE A 437 -37.51 -22.95 11.93
CA PHE A 437 -38.91 -22.86 11.58
C PHE A 437 -39.80 -23.15 12.80
N GLY A 438 -40.57 -22.17 13.25
CA GLY A 438 -41.47 -22.29 14.38
C GLY A 438 -40.77 -22.62 15.72
N ALA A 439 -39.50 -22.32 15.80
CA ALA A 439 -38.70 -22.41 17.01
C ALA A 439 -37.77 -21.19 17.07
N LEU A 440 -37.26 -20.89 18.26
CA LEU A 440 -36.31 -19.77 18.47
C LEU A 440 -34.93 -20.32 18.85
N PRO A 441 -33.87 -19.60 18.51
CA PRO A 441 -32.55 -19.92 18.98
C PRO A 441 -32.47 -19.94 20.51
N PRO A 442 -31.53 -20.72 21.14
CA PRO A 442 -31.34 -20.67 22.57
C PRO A 442 -30.66 -19.35 23.00
N GLY A 443 -31.05 -18.85 24.16
CA GLY A 443 -30.41 -17.70 24.79
C GLY A 443 -31.40 -16.62 25.28
N PRO A 444 -30.93 -15.74 26.17
CA PRO A 444 -31.80 -14.79 26.88
C PRO A 444 -32.47 -13.74 25.97
N ALA A 445 -31.89 -13.49 24.80
CA ALA A 445 -32.46 -12.55 23.82
C ALA A 445 -33.82 -13.00 23.27
N TYR A 446 -34.11 -14.31 23.34
CA TYR A 446 -35.33 -14.93 22.78
C TYR A 446 -36.37 -15.35 23.85
N GLU A 447 -36.12 -15.09 25.14
CA GLU A 447 -37.02 -15.49 26.23
C GLU A 447 -38.33 -14.72 26.23
N LYS A 448 -38.32 -13.45 25.79
CA LYS A 448 -39.53 -12.60 25.74
C LYS A 448 -40.22 -12.73 24.40
N SER A 449 -40.90 -13.87 24.21
CA SER A 449 -41.68 -14.13 23.01
C SER A 449 -43.19 -14.14 23.30
N ARG A 450 -44.00 -13.86 22.30
CA ARG A 450 -45.46 -13.91 22.37
C ARG A 450 -46.02 -14.67 21.18
N THR A 451 -47.07 -15.45 21.41
CA THR A 451 -47.80 -16.12 20.34
C THR A 451 -48.88 -15.22 19.79
N VAL A 452 -48.99 -15.14 18.47
CA VAL A 452 -49.96 -14.35 17.75
C VAL A 452 -50.74 -15.27 16.79
N GLU A 453 -52.05 -15.07 16.69
CA GLU A 453 -52.91 -15.83 15.77
C GLU A 453 -53.15 -15.02 14.49
N SER A 454 -53.10 -15.72 13.37
CA SER A 454 -53.39 -15.21 12.01
C SER A 454 -52.64 -13.91 11.65
N PRO A 455 -51.30 -13.79 11.90
CA PRO A 455 -50.56 -12.59 11.51
C PRO A 455 -50.51 -12.44 10.00
N ALA A 456 -50.67 -11.22 9.50
CA ALA A 456 -50.55 -10.88 8.08
C ALA A 456 -49.13 -10.40 7.77
N ILE A 457 -48.53 -10.83 6.63
CA ILE A 457 -47.25 -10.34 6.13
C ILE A 457 -47.50 -9.00 5.43
N LEU A 458 -46.85 -7.93 5.89
CA LEU A 458 -47.03 -6.57 5.40
C LEU A 458 -45.88 -6.09 4.50
N ASP A 459 -44.66 -6.38 4.89
CA ASP A 459 -43.47 -5.90 4.18
C ASP A 459 -42.41 -7.00 4.02
N VAL A 460 -41.60 -6.90 2.95
CA VAL A 460 -40.61 -7.90 2.56
C VAL A 460 -39.34 -7.21 2.11
N ASN A 461 -38.23 -7.54 2.74
CA ASN A 461 -36.90 -7.05 2.37
C ASN A 461 -36.33 -7.80 1.15
N ALA A 462 -36.74 -7.41 -0.04
CA ALA A 462 -36.32 -8.05 -1.30
C ALA A 462 -34.84 -7.91 -1.62
N SER A 463 -34.09 -7.04 -0.94
CA SER A 463 -32.67 -6.84 -1.16
C SER A 463 -31.79 -7.88 -0.44
N HIS A 464 -32.33 -8.59 0.53
CA HIS A 464 -31.59 -9.62 1.26
C HIS A 464 -31.37 -10.89 0.43
N PRO A 465 -30.18 -11.54 0.43
CA PRO A 465 -29.94 -12.75 -0.37
C PRO A 465 -30.95 -13.89 -0.18
N LEU A 466 -31.42 -14.09 1.04
CA LEU A 466 -32.46 -15.11 1.33
C LEU A 466 -33.78 -14.82 0.63
N MET A 467 -34.03 -13.57 0.26
CA MET A 467 -35.27 -13.11 -0.35
C MET A 467 -35.15 -12.89 -1.86
N GLN A 468 -34.02 -13.27 -2.45
CA GLN A 468 -33.78 -13.10 -3.88
C GLN A 468 -34.82 -13.85 -4.72
N PHE A 469 -35.40 -13.18 -5.71
CA PHE A 469 -36.46 -13.67 -6.59
C PHE A 469 -37.78 -14.07 -5.90
N ILE A 470 -37.90 -13.87 -4.59
CA ILE A 470 -39.13 -14.12 -3.86
C ILE A 470 -40.03 -12.91 -4.00
N ARG A 471 -41.21 -13.17 -4.61
CA ARG A 471 -42.28 -12.20 -4.77
C ARG A 471 -43.57 -12.77 -4.15
N GLU A 472 -44.51 -11.94 -3.83
CA GLU A 472 -45.86 -12.34 -3.41
C GLU A 472 -45.92 -13.13 -2.08
N LEU A 473 -45.13 -12.76 -1.07
CA LEU A 473 -45.31 -13.33 0.28
C LEU A 473 -46.56 -12.80 1.01
N SER A 474 -47.09 -11.68 0.62
CA SER A 474 -48.31 -11.08 1.21
C SER A 474 -49.55 -11.96 1.08
N VAL A 475 -49.61 -12.91 0.13
CA VAL A 475 -50.69 -13.87 -0.04
C VAL A 475 -50.52 -15.13 0.81
N VAL A 476 -49.42 -15.28 1.52
CA VAL A 476 -49.15 -16.42 2.41
C VAL A 476 -49.96 -16.26 3.70
N ARG A 477 -50.71 -17.30 4.06
CA ARG A 477 -51.48 -17.34 5.30
C ARG A 477 -50.71 -18.10 6.36
N VAL A 478 -50.67 -17.51 7.57
CA VAL A 478 -50.02 -18.09 8.76
C VAL A 478 -51.12 -18.19 9.84
N LEU A 479 -51.28 -19.35 10.47
CA LEU A 479 -52.30 -19.53 11.55
C LEU A 479 -51.72 -19.07 12.89
N LYS A 480 -50.47 -19.44 13.22
CA LYS A 480 -49.83 -19.08 14.48
C LYS A 480 -48.38 -18.73 14.23
N ALA A 481 -47.91 -17.70 14.90
CA ALA A 481 -46.48 -17.31 14.91
C ALA A 481 -46.02 -16.94 16.33
N THR A 482 -44.74 -17.16 16.62
CA THR A 482 -44.11 -16.76 17.89
C THR A 482 -43.26 -15.54 17.61
N ILE A 483 -43.76 -14.36 17.94
CA ILE A 483 -43.12 -13.10 17.71
C ILE A 483 -42.12 -12.82 18.85
N VAL A 484 -40.91 -12.36 18.49
CA VAL A 484 -39.84 -11.92 19.37
C VAL A 484 -39.20 -10.67 18.79
N ASP A 485 -38.73 -9.79 19.65
CA ASP A 485 -37.92 -8.65 19.22
C ASP A 485 -36.53 -9.14 18.82
N PRO A 486 -36.06 -8.93 17.57
CA PRO A 486 -34.78 -9.42 17.11
C PRO A 486 -33.61 -8.80 17.88
N PRO A 487 -32.53 -9.55 18.16
CA PRO A 487 -31.33 -9.00 18.80
C PRO A 487 -30.70 -7.85 18.00
N PRO A 488 -29.91 -6.98 18.64
CA PRO A 488 -29.20 -5.90 17.95
C PRO A 488 -28.33 -6.42 16.80
N GLY A 489 -28.37 -5.72 15.67
CA GLY A 489 -27.64 -6.12 14.45
C GLY A 489 -28.38 -7.11 13.56
N SER A 490 -29.62 -7.50 13.92
CA SER A 490 -30.45 -8.37 13.08
C SER A 490 -31.01 -7.63 11.88
N THR A 491 -31.23 -8.39 10.80
CA THR A 491 -31.92 -7.92 9.58
C THR A 491 -33.28 -8.60 9.46
N VAL A 492 -34.34 -7.81 9.43
CA VAL A 492 -35.70 -8.35 9.21
C VAL A 492 -35.84 -8.71 7.74
N LEU A 493 -36.36 -9.94 7.47
CA LEU A 493 -36.63 -10.46 6.14
C LEU A 493 -38.05 -10.12 5.70
N PHE A 494 -39.02 -10.38 6.57
CA PHE A 494 -40.39 -9.94 6.37
C PHE A 494 -41.08 -9.59 7.68
N GLU A 495 -41.83 -8.50 7.63
CA GLU A 495 -42.55 -7.90 8.75
C GLU A 495 -44.01 -8.24 8.68
N GLY A 496 -44.61 -8.52 9.82
CA GLY A 496 -46.06 -8.72 9.95
C GLY A 496 -46.73 -7.57 10.69
N ASP A 497 -48.09 -7.59 10.71
CA ASP A 497 -48.93 -6.64 11.45
C ASP A 497 -48.70 -6.65 12.98
N SER A 498 -48.11 -7.73 13.46
CA SER A 498 -47.84 -7.95 14.90
C SER A 498 -46.34 -7.96 15.24
N GLY A 499 -45.46 -7.70 14.27
CA GLY A 499 -44.01 -7.67 14.43
C GLY A 499 -43.27 -8.58 13.45
N PRO A 500 -41.93 -8.74 13.59
CA PRO A 500 -41.10 -9.50 12.66
C PRO A 500 -41.53 -10.97 12.60
N LEU A 501 -41.83 -11.44 11.39
CA LEU A 501 -42.17 -12.84 11.12
C LEU A 501 -40.99 -13.65 10.64
N ALA A 502 -39.96 -13.00 10.08
CA ALA A 502 -38.67 -13.61 9.84
C ALA A 502 -37.54 -12.61 9.89
N PHE A 503 -36.40 -13.03 10.39
CA PHE A 503 -35.20 -12.20 10.51
C PHE A 503 -33.97 -13.07 10.50
N VAL A 504 -32.79 -12.42 10.29
CA VAL A 504 -31.46 -13.02 10.42
C VAL A 504 -30.72 -12.27 11.53
N ALA A 505 -30.28 -12.98 12.53
CA ALA A 505 -29.51 -12.47 13.66
C ALA A 505 -28.05 -12.92 13.56
N PRO A 506 -27.05 -12.01 13.75
CA PRO A 506 -25.64 -12.39 13.81
C PRO A 506 -25.33 -13.08 15.15
N ARG A 507 -24.50 -14.14 15.11
CA ARG A 507 -24.07 -14.89 16.29
C ARG A 507 -22.63 -15.37 16.15
N ASN A 508 -21.69 -14.72 16.81
CA ASN A 508 -20.26 -15.13 16.88
C ASN A 508 -19.65 -15.57 15.53
N GLY A 509 -19.92 -14.83 14.46
CA GLY A 509 -19.43 -15.15 13.11
C GLY A 509 -20.32 -16.10 12.31
N PHE A 510 -21.42 -16.61 12.91
CA PHE A 510 -22.48 -17.34 12.25
C PHE A 510 -23.75 -16.48 12.13
N SER A 511 -24.74 -16.98 11.39
CA SER A 511 -26.03 -16.35 11.21
C SER A 511 -27.16 -17.29 11.62
N ASP A 512 -28.07 -16.80 12.43
CA ASP A 512 -29.30 -17.50 12.81
C ASP A 512 -30.48 -16.88 12.05
N ALA A 513 -30.98 -17.57 11.03
CA ALA A 513 -32.20 -17.18 10.36
C ALA A 513 -33.40 -17.79 11.11
N VAL A 514 -34.37 -16.96 11.45
CA VAL A 514 -35.56 -17.35 12.21
C VAL A 514 -36.77 -17.05 11.39
N VAL A 515 -37.59 -18.07 11.15
CA VAL A 515 -38.97 -17.96 10.68
C VAL A 515 -39.87 -18.23 11.87
N SER A 516 -40.58 -17.23 12.35
CA SER A 516 -41.30 -17.21 13.62
C SER A 516 -42.51 -18.17 13.67
N PHE A 517 -42.81 -18.86 12.60
CA PHE A 517 -43.92 -19.78 12.51
C PHE A 517 -43.50 -21.16 11.99
N ALA A 518 -44.14 -22.18 12.51
CA ALA A 518 -43.99 -23.56 12.03
C ALA A 518 -44.61 -23.71 10.65
N LEU A 519 -44.05 -24.59 9.83
CA LEU A 519 -44.62 -24.95 8.53
C LEU A 519 -45.85 -25.83 8.72
N VAL A 520 -45.77 -26.79 9.61
CA VAL A 520 -46.84 -27.71 9.97
C VAL A 520 -46.97 -27.81 11.49
N ASP A 521 -48.21 -28.06 11.97
CA ASP A 521 -48.50 -28.37 13.37
C ASP A 521 -49.14 -29.74 13.45
N GLY A 522 -48.38 -30.74 13.85
CA GLY A 522 -48.77 -32.14 13.79
C GLY A 522 -49.05 -32.60 12.35
N ARG A 523 -50.30 -32.89 12.03
CA ARG A 523 -50.76 -33.30 10.70
C ARG A 523 -51.43 -32.17 9.90
N THR A 524 -51.54 -30.99 10.48
CA THR A 524 -52.23 -29.84 9.86
C THR A 524 -51.21 -28.80 9.40
N PHE A 525 -51.60 -28.02 8.38
CA PHE A 525 -50.81 -26.87 7.96
C PHE A 525 -50.94 -25.72 8.95
N ASN A 526 -49.83 -25.16 9.38
CA ASN A 526 -49.82 -23.88 10.09
C ASN A 526 -49.67 -22.71 9.10
N THR A 527 -49.16 -22.99 7.90
CA THR A 527 -49.12 -22.03 6.81
C THR A 527 -49.34 -22.71 5.46
N ASP A 528 -49.91 -21.99 4.52
CA ASP A 528 -50.04 -22.45 3.12
C ASP A 528 -48.78 -22.15 2.30
N TRP A 529 -47.72 -21.57 2.91
CA TRP A 529 -46.46 -21.22 2.25
C TRP A 529 -45.82 -22.43 1.58
N VAL A 530 -45.84 -23.59 2.22
CA VAL A 530 -45.29 -24.84 1.67
C VAL A 530 -45.87 -25.28 0.32
N THR A 531 -47.03 -24.73 -0.07
CA THR A 531 -47.68 -24.96 -1.36
C THR A 531 -47.40 -23.90 -2.41
N LYS A 532 -46.61 -22.85 -2.05
CA LYS A 532 -46.25 -21.74 -2.93
C LYS A 532 -44.83 -21.92 -3.48
N TYR A 533 -44.57 -21.45 -4.68
CA TYR A 533 -43.24 -21.48 -5.31
C TYR A 533 -42.18 -20.72 -4.50
N SER A 534 -42.58 -19.72 -3.73
CA SER A 534 -41.67 -18.95 -2.87
C SER A 534 -41.00 -19.79 -1.76
N PHE A 535 -41.61 -20.89 -1.32
CA PHE A 535 -41.04 -21.75 -0.27
C PHE A 535 -39.84 -22.56 -0.75
N PRO A 536 -39.89 -23.36 -1.83
CA PRO A 536 -38.69 -23.99 -2.38
C PRO A 536 -37.60 -22.99 -2.74
N LEU A 537 -37.96 -21.82 -3.25
CA LEU A 537 -37.01 -20.78 -3.61
C LEU A 537 -36.32 -20.20 -2.37
N PHE A 538 -37.06 -20.00 -1.26
CA PHE A 538 -36.45 -19.58 0.01
C PHE A 538 -35.44 -20.61 0.55
N LEU A 539 -35.83 -21.91 0.53
CA LEU A 539 -34.90 -22.95 0.95
C LEU A 539 -33.67 -23.01 0.06
N PHE A 540 -33.83 -22.86 -1.25
CA PHE A 540 -32.73 -22.81 -2.18
C PHE A 540 -31.78 -21.62 -1.90
N ASN A 541 -32.32 -20.43 -1.66
CA ASN A 541 -31.57 -19.28 -1.25
C ASN A 541 -30.86 -19.51 0.10
N ALA A 542 -31.49 -20.24 1.02
CA ALA A 542 -30.87 -20.61 2.30
C ALA A 542 -29.68 -21.58 2.11
N LEU A 543 -29.83 -22.56 1.19
CA LEU A 543 -28.68 -23.42 0.85
C LEU A 543 -27.49 -22.63 0.28
N GLN A 544 -27.73 -21.60 -0.51
CA GLN A 544 -26.70 -20.75 -1.07
C GLN A 544 -26.13 -19.78 -0.04
N ALA A 545 -26.97 -19.02 0.63
CA ALA A 545 -26.52 -17.91 1.49
C ALA A 545 -26.07 -18.38 2.89
N LEU A 546 -26.74 -19.36 3.48
CA LEU A 546 -26.39 -19.89 4.81
C LEU A 546 -25.64 -21.20 4.73
N GLY A 547 -25.98 -22.08 3.77
CA GLY A 547 -25.31 -23.36 3.59
C GLY A 547 -23.97 -23.28 2.89
N ASN A 548 -23.59 -22.08 2.42
CA ASN A 548 -22.32 -21.89 1.73
C ASN A 548 -22.14 -22.82 0.52
N ALA A 549 -23.26 -23.25 -0.07
CA ALA A 549 -23.26 -24.01 -1.31
C ALA A 549 -22.75 -23.09 -2.42
N ARG A 550 -21.52 -23.31 -2.87
CA ARG A 550 -20.92 -22.50 -3.94
C ARG A 550 -21.07 -23.23 -5.27
N GLU A 551 -21.52 -22.52 -6.27
CA GLU A 551 -21.28 -22.94 -7.64
C GLU A 551 -19.78 -22.93 -7.90
N SER A 552 -19.33 -23.89 -8.70
CA SER A 552 -17.91 -24.09 -9.03
C SER A 552 -17.22 -22.95 -9.76
N ALA A 553 -17.91 -21.83 -10.01
CA ALA A 553 -17.41 -20.69 -10.76
C ALA A 553 -17.31 -19.44 -9.88
N GLY A 554 -16.15 -18.80 -9.90
CA GLY A 554 -15.96 -17.45 -9.34
C GLY A 554 -15.72 -17.41 -7.83
N GLU A 555 -14.66 -18.03 -7.35
CA GLU A 555 -14.14 -17.71 -6.02
C GLU A 555 -13.75 -16.21 -5.94
N GLU A 556 -13.87 -15.62 -4.75
CA GLU A 556 -13.52 -14.22 -4.53
C GLU A 556 -12.11 -13.93 -5.01
N VAL A 557 -12.00 -12.89 -5.84
CA VAL A 557 -10.70 -12.41 -6.30
C VAL A 557 -10.10 -11.53 -5.20
N HIS A 558 -8.92 -11.90 -4.74
CA HIS A 558 -8.18 -11.14 -3.74
C HIS A 558 -7.12 -10.26 -4.39
N VAL A 559 -6.77 -9.16 -3.72
CA VAL A 559 -5.67 -8.27 -4.13
C VAL A 559 -4.45 -8.54 -3.24
N PRO A 560 -3.23 -8.39 -3.75
CA PRO A 560 -2.03 -8.56 -2.93
C PRO A 560 -2.03 -7.64 -1.71
N GLY A 561 -1.64 -8.19 -0.55
CA GLY A 561 -1.63 -7.50 0.75
C GLY A 561 -2.95 -7.61 1.53
N GLN A 562 -4.05 -7.98 0.89
CA GLN A 562 -5.33 -8.18 1.56
C GLN A 562 -5.33 -9.48 2.38
N ALA A 563 -5.92 -9.42 3.58
CA ALA A 563 -6.13 -10.60 4.39
C ALA A 563 -7.19 -11.53 3.76
N VAL A 564 -6.84 -12.79 3.56
CA VAL A 564 -7.73 -13.80 2.99
C VAL A 564 -8.34 -14.63 4.12
N VAL A 565 -9.66 -14.70 4.16
CA VAL A 565 -10.41 -15.50 5.14
C VAL A 565 -10.79 -16.83 4.50
N LEU A 566 -10.25 -17.92 5.02
CA LEU A 566 -10.52 -19.26 4.51
C LEU A 566 -11.41 -20.03 5.49
N ARG A 567 -12.28 -20.87 4.95
CA ARG A 567 -13.09 -21.84 5.70
C ARG A 567 -12.71 -23.22 5.20
N ALA A 568 -12.14 -24.03 6.09
CA ALA A 568 -11.75 -25.38 5.77
C ALA A 568 -12.85 -26.36 6.15
N GLU A 569 -13.06 -27.36 5.30
CA GLU A 569 -13.98 -28.47 5.57
C GLU A 569 -13.45 -29.37 6.69
N ASN A 570 -14.37 -30.09 7.38
CA ASN A 570 -14.04 -31.01 8.47
C ASN A 570 -13.33 -30.38 9.67
N ALA A 571 -13.47 -29.06 9.84
CA ALA A 571 -13.00 -28.30 11.00
C ALA A 571 -11.56 -28.64 11.46
N PRO A 572 -10.55 -28.57 10.58
CA PRO A 572 -9.18 -28.83 10.99
C PRO A 572 -8.73 -27.82 12.04
N THR A 573 -7.75 -28.20 12.87
CA THR A 573 -7.15 -27.28 13.85
C THR A 573 -6.20 -26.29 13.22
N THR A 574 -5.52 -26.70 12.15
CA THR A 574 -4.55 -25.88 11.40
C THR A 574 -4.64 -26.13 9.91
N ILE A 575 -4.26 -25.11 9.13
CA ILE A 575 -4.07 -25.21 7.69
C ILE A 575 -2.66 -24.73 7.32
N THR A 576 -2.14 -25.18 6.19
CA THR A 576 -0.91 -24.67 5.57
C THR A 576 -1.21 -24.10 4.21
N ILE A 577 -0.54 -23.00 3.83
CA ILE A 577 -0.76 -22.33 2.55
C ILE A 577 0.54 -22.30 1.77
N THR A 578 0.50 -22.78 0.53
CA THR A 578 1.60 -22.70 -0.41
C THR A 578 1.36 -21.53 -1.38
N ASN A 579 2.31 -20.63 -1.47
CA ASN A 579 2.25 -19.45 -2.34
C ASN A 579 2.64 -19.78 -3.80
N PRO A 580 2.45 -18.87 -4.77
CA PRO A 580 2.81 -19.08 -6.18
C PRO A 580 4.29 -19.39 -6.44
N LYS A 581 5.20 -19.01 -5.51
CA LYS A 581 6.64 -19.35 -5.56
C LYS A 581 6.98 -20.66 -4.85
N SER A 582 5.98 -21.49 -4.56
CA SER A 582 6.14 -22.80 -3.90
C SER A 582 6.70 -22.76 -2.47
N THR A 583 6.56 -21.62 -1.79
CA THR A 583 6.90 -21.50 -0.38
C THR A 583 5.65 -21.79 0.46
N THR A 584 5.79 -22.71 1.43
CA THR A 584 4.68 -23.09 2.32
C THR A 584 4.77 -22.32 3.63
N SER A 585 3.64 -21.78 4.10
CA SER A 585 3.53 -21.07 5.36
C SER A 585 3.75 -21.97 6.57
N ALA A 586 4.05 -21.39 7.73
CA ALA A 586 3.85 -22.07 9.01
C ALA A 586 2.36 -22.46 9.18
N PRO A 587 2.05 -23.49 9.99
CA PRO A 587 0.66 -23.84 10.27
C PRO A 587 -0.12 -22.67 10.86
N ILE A 588 -1.29 -22.38 10.27
CA ILE A 588 -2.18 -21.29 10.67
C ILE A 588 -3.29 -21.88 11.53
N GLY A 589 -3.48 -21.34 12.72
CA GLY A 589 -4.52 -21.77 13.65
C GLY A 589 -5.90 -21.23 13.31
N LYS A 590 -6.93 -21.94 13.76
CA LYS A 590 -8.34 -21.54 13.63
C LYS A 590 -8.64 -20.31 14.51
N THR A 591 -9.36 -19.34 13.97
CA THR A 591 -9.86 -18.19 14.72
C THR A 591 -11.04 -18.61 15.62
N PRO A 592 -11.44 -17.79 16.63
CA PRO A 592 -12.64 -18.05 17.41
C PRO A 592 -13.91 -18.17 16.57
N GLN A 593 -13.95 -17.57 15.39
CA GLN A 593 -15.07 -17.61 14.44
C GLN A 593 -15.06 -18.88 13.54
N GLY A 594 -14.14 -19.82 13.78
CA GLY A 594 -14.07 -21.04 12.99
C GLY A 594 -13.43 -20.89 11.61
N THR A 595 -12.81 -19.75 11.31
CA THR A 595 -12.14 -19.43 10.05
C THR A 595 -10.62 -19.44 10.20
N PHE A 596 -9.90 -19.38 9.09
CA PHE A 596 -8.44 -19.22 9.07
C PHE A 596 -8.10 -17.90 8.39
N LEU A 597 -7.29 -17.07 9.04
CA LEU A 597 -6.90 -15.76 8.52
C LEU A 597 -5.47 -15.83 7.96
N TYR A 598 -5.32 -15.62 6.66
CA TYR A 598 -4.02 -15.55 6.00
C TYR A 598 -3.69 -14.11 5.60
N ASN A 599 -2.62 -13.57 6.17
CA ASN A 599 -2.22 -12.17 6.00
C ASN A 599 -1.05 -11.97 5.02
N ASP A 600 -0.47 -13.06 4.47
CA ASP A 600 0.74 -13.00 3.66
C ASP A 600 0.46 -13.26 2.17
N ALA A 601 -0.74 -12.93 1.69
CA ALA A 601 -1.12 -12.99 0.28
C ALA A 601 -0.52 -11.81 -0.52
N ASN A 602 0.83 -11.73 -0.57
CA ASN A 602 1.56 -10.57 -1.10
C ASN A 602 2.03 -10.72 -2.55
N LEU A 603 1.76 -11.87 -3.18
CA LEU A 603 2.15 -12.17 -4.55
C LEU A 603 0.92 -12.44 -5.40
N THR A 604 0.96 -12.04 -6.67
CA THR A 604 -0.04 -12.42 -7.67
C THR A 604 0.13 -13.88 -8.07
N GLY A 605 -0.99 -14.57 -8.29
CA GLY A 605 -0.99 -15.97 -8.65
C GLY A 605 -1.99 -16.81 -7.87
N ILE A 606 -1.84 -18.11 -7.96
CA ILE A 606 -2.72 -19.07 -7.29
C ILE A 606 -2.03 -19.59 -6.03
N TYR A 607 -2.77 -19.56 -4.93
CA TYR A 607 -2.39 -20.08 -3.63
C TYR A 607 -3.14 -21.38 -3.34
N HIS A 608 -2.46 -22.32 -2.69
CA HIS A 608 -3.03 -23.62 -2.31
C HIS A 608 -3.03 -23.78 -0.81
N ALA A 609 -4.21 -23.75 -0.20
CA ALA A 609 -4.41 -24.12 1.20
C ALA A 609 -4.61 -25.63 1.31
N LYS A 610 -3.97 -26.28 2.28
CA LYS A 610 -4.05 -27.73 2.56
C LYS A 610 -4.25 -27.98 4.03
N TRP A 611 -5.03 -29.02 4.36
CA TRP A 611 -5.26 -29.47 5.74
C TRP A 611 -5.54 -30.96 5.81
N GLU A 612 -5.36 -31.54 6.99
CA GLU A 612 -5.70 -32.94 7.28
C GLU A 612 -7.17 -33.08 7.75
N PRO A 613 -7.87 -34.22 7.44
CA PRO A 613 -7.49 -35.23 6.46
C PRO A 613 -7.89 -34.85 5.03
N LYS A 614 -6.90 -34.73 4.13
CA LYS A 614 -7.04 -34.57 2.68
C LYS A 614 -7.91 -33.41 2.18
N GLY A 615 -8.04 -32.31 2.92
CA GLY A 615 -8.70 -31.11 2.46
C GLY A 615 -7.76 -30.19 1.68
N SER A 616 -8.26 -29.54 0.64
CA SER A 616 -7.53 -28.50 -0.09
C SER A 616 -8.47 -27.48 -0.69
N GLN A 617 -8.02 -26.21 -0.73
CA GLN A 617 -8.71 -25.10 -1.39
C GLN A 617 -7.68 -24.22 -2.05
N SER A 618 -7.94 -23.81 -3.30
CA SER A 618 -7.12 -22.83 -4.00
C SER A 618 -7.84 -21.47 -4.03
N PHE A 619 -7.09 -20.38 -4.04
CA PHE A 619 -7.61 -19.03 -4.25
C PHE A 619 -6.65 -18.22 -5.12
N ALA A 620 -7.21 -17.26 -5.88
CA ALA A 620 -6.46 -16.43 -6.80
C ALA A 620 -6.23 -15.02 -6.21
N VAL A 621 -5.03 -14.49 -6.40
CA VAL A 621 -4.64 -13.14 -6.03
C VAL A 621 -4.19 -12.41 -7.29
N ASN A 622 -4.77 -11.25 -7.58
CA ASN A 622 -4.54 -10.48 -8.79
C ASN A 622 -4.32 -9.00 -8.51
N GLN A 623 -3.48 -8.37 -9.34
CA GLN A 623 -3.27 -6.93 -9.29
C GLN A 623 -4.32 -6.22 -10.16
N PHE A 624 -5.45 -5.85 -9.55
CA PHE A 624 -6.55 -5.16 -10.22
C PHE A 624 -6.71 -3.70 -9.78
N ASP A 625 -5.69 -3.13 -9.15
CA ASP A 625 -5.75 -1.72 -8.76
C ASP A 625 -5.37 -0.82 -9.95
N VAL A 626 -6.34 0.01 -10.37
CA VAL A 626 -6.19 0.98 -11.46
C VAL A 626 -5.05 1.98 -11.21
N ARG A 627 -4.73 2.26 -9.95
CA ARG A 627 -3.70 3.24 -9.56
C ARG A 627 -2.30 2.66 -9.68
N GLU A 628 -2.15 1.37 -9.37
CA GLU A 628 -0.87 0.68 -9.53
C GLU A 628 -0.54 0.41 -11.01
N SER A 629 -1.58 0.19 -11.83
CA SER A 629 -1.40 -0.02 -13.27
C SER A 629 -1.23 1.29 -14.05
N ASP A 630 -1.67 2.41 -13.49
CA ASP A 630 -1.46 3.73 -14.09
C ASP A 630 -0.08 4.27 -13.73
N LEU A 631 0.90 4.00 -14.56
CA LEU A 631 2.29 4.39 -14.32
C LEU A 631 2.57 5.88 -14.53
N ALA A 632 1.58 6.70 -14.86
CA ALA A 632 1.76 8.15 -14.96
C ALA A 632 2.07 8.75 -13.58
N PRO A 633 3.26 9.35 -13.37
CA PRO A 633 3.65 9.87 -12.06
C PRO A 633 2.76 11.04 -11.65
N ARG A 634 2.32 11.04 -10.38
CA ARG A 634 1.50 12.09 -9.80
C ARG A 634 2.34 12.99 -8.88
N GLY A 635 1.89 14.23 -8.72
CA GLY A 635 2.56 15.18 -7.83
C GLY A 635 3.58 16.09 -8.53
N LEU A 636 3.91 15.85 -9.78
CA LEU A 636 4.77 16.72 -10.56
C LEU A 636 3.96 17.84 -11.20
N VAL A 637 4.36 19.07 -10.94
CA VAL A 637 3.79 20.25 -11.61
C VAL A 637 4.59 20.48 -12.90
N PRO A 638 3.98 20.38 -14.10
CA PRO A 638 4.68 20.62 -15.36
C PRO A 638 5.24 22.04 -15.42
N GLU A 639 6.42 22.22 -16.04
CA GLU A 639 6.99 23.55 -16.25
C GLU A 639 6.05 24.42 -17.09
N GLY A 640 5.83 25.65 -16.64
CA GLY A 640 4.92 26.59 -17.31
C GLY A 640 3.44 26.49 -16.90
N THR A 641 3.09 25.62 -15.94
CA THR A 641 1.73 25.55 -15.40
C THR A 641 1.38 26.84 -14.65
N PRO A 642 0.24 27.51 -14.98
CA PRO A 642 -0.20 28.69 -14.25
C PRO A 642 -0.42 28.39 -12.74
N PRO A 643 -0.16 29.38 -11.85
CA PRO A 643 -0.26 29.16 -10.39
C PRO A 643 -1.63 28.70 -9.90
N ASP A 644 -2.70 29.12 -10.56
CA ASP A 644 -4.10 28.75 -10.29
C ASP A 644 -4.42 27.28 -10.63
N GLN A 645 -3.64 26.65 -11.51
CA GLN A 645 -3.79 25.26 -11.91
C GLN A 645 -2.76 24.34 -11.23
N ALA A 646 -1.70 24.89 -10.67
CA ALA A 646 -0.62 24.13 -10.05
C ALA A 646 -1.10 23.24 -8.88
N ASP A 647 -2.12 23.66 -8.14
CA ASP A 647 -2.66 22.93 -7.00
C ASP A 647 -3.36 21.61 -7.41
N SER A 648 -3.86 21.50 -8.63
CA SER A 648 -4.49 20.27 -9.14
C SER A 648 -3.50 19.13 -9.38
N TYR A 649 -2.21 19.44 -9.54
CA TYR A 649 -1.14 18.47 -9.72
C TYR A 649 -0.48 18.04 -8.40
N LYS A 650 -0.72 18.79 -7.31
CA LYS A 650 -0.10 18.50 -6.00
C LYS A 650 -0.78 17.32 -5.32
N ILE A 651 0.01 16.57 -4.55
CA ILE A 651 -0.49 15.49 -3.70
C ILE A 651 -0.96 16.12 -2.38
N LYS A 652 -2.17 15.79 -1.95
CA LYS A 652 -2.67 16.23 -0.64
C LYS A 652 -2.21 15.27 0.45
N ILE A 653 -1.38 15.79 1.35
CA ILE A 653 -0.93 15.06 2.54
C ILE A 653 -1.40 15.84 3.77
N GLY A 654 -2.37 15.30 4.49
CA GLY A 654 -3.04 16.00 5.58
C GLY A 654 -3.86 17.17 5.06
N TYR A 655 -3.57 18.38 5.55
CA TYR A 655 -4.27 19.61 5.15
C TYR A 655 -3.51 20.41 4.10
N ASN A 656 -2.29 20.02 3.74
CA ASN A 656 -1.42 20.80 2.87
C ASN A 656 -1.18 20.11 1.51
N PRO A 657 -1.33 20.84 0.40
CA PRO A 657 -0.91 20.36 -0.90
C PRO A 657 0.63 20.38 -0.99
N VAL A 658 1.25 19.26 -1.29
CA VAL A 658 2.70 19.10 -1.43
C VAL A 658 3.04 18.90 -2.91
N ALA A 659 3.92 19.77 -3.45
CA ALA A 659 4.47 19.58 -4.79
C ALA A 659 5.63 18.57 -4.70
N GLY A 660 5.63 17.60 -5.61
CA GLY A 660 6.73 16.65 -5.74
C GLY A 660 7.93 17.24 -6.49
N THR A 661 9.10 16.69 -6.23
CA THR A 661 10.34 16.99 -6.93
C THR A 661 10.93 15.72 -7.52
N GLN A 662 11.57 15.78 -8.69
CA GLN A 662 12.21 14.60 -9.29
C GLN A 662 13.62 14.32 -8.78
N ARG A 663 14.21 15.24 -8.04
CA ARG A 663 15.58 15.09 -7.52
C ARG A 663 15.63 15.43 -6.04
N THR A 664 16.36 14.62 -5.33
CA THR A 664 16.69 14.88 -3.95
C THR A 664 17.57 16.11 -3.83
N VAL A 665 17.11 17.13 -3.13
CA VAL A 665 17.95 18.30 -2.81
C VAL A 665 18.88 17.91 -1.68
N VAL A 666 20.18 17.80 -2.00
CA VAL A 666 21.22 17.50 -1.02
C VAL A 666 21.59 18.78 -0.28
N ALA A 667 21.70 18.74 1.04
CA ALA A 667 22.14 19.87 1.85
C ALA A 667 23.56 20.32 1.44
N PRO A 668 23.81 21.63 1.37
CA PRO A 668 25.01 22.15 0.76
C PRO A 668 26.26 21.96 1.64
N ARG A 669 27.41 21.74 0.97
CA ARG A 669 28.70 21.61 1.60
C ARG A 669 29.18 22.92 2.21
N GLU A 670 29.75 22.84 3.39
CA GLU A 670 30.43 23.95 4.07
C GLU A 670 31.80 24.22 3.42
N TRP A 671 31.94 25.34 2.75
CA TRP A 671 33.17 25.71 2.03
C TRP A 671 34.26 26.31 2.93
N TRP A 672 33.91 26.73 4.15
CA TRP A 672 34.88 27.36 5.06
C TRP A 672 36.07 26.44 5.42
N LYS A 673 35.91 25.14 5.48
CA LYS A 673 36.96 24.17 5.74
C LYS A 673 38.03 24.18 4.63
N VAL A 674 37.56 24.23 3.37
CA VAL A 674 38.45 24.30 2.20
C VAL A 674 39.22 25.62 2.21
N LEU A 675 38.54 26.73 2.52
CA LEU A 675 39.18 28.05 2.61
C LEU A 675 40.21 28.11 3.76
N ALA A 676 39.92 27.49 4.90
CA ALA A 676 40.86 27.41 6.03
C ALA A 676 42.09 26.58 5.69
N VAL A 677 41.94 25.44 4.99
CA VAL A 677 43.08 24.63 4.53
C VAL A 677 43.92 25.38 3.51
N LEU A 678 43.31 26.11 2.57
CA LEU A 678 44.04 26.96 1.62
C LEU A 678 44.78 28.08 2.32
N ALA A 679 44.16 28.77 3.30
CA ALA A 679 44.82 29.81 4.08
C ALA A 679 46.04 29.26 4.82
N LEU A 680 45.92 28.08 5.45
CA LEU A 680 47.06 27.41 6.11
C LEU A 680 48.15 27.07 5.11
N GLY A 681 47.82 26.61 3.90
CA GLY A 681 48.79 26.35 2.83
C GLY A 681 49.58 27.61 2.42
N PHE A 682 48.89 28.77 2.33
CA PHE A 682 49.56 30.05 2.03
C PHE A 682 50.44 30.54 3.18
N VAL A 683 50.04 30.30 4.45
CA VAL A 683 50.94 30.59 5.61
C VAL A 683 52.19 29.74 5.55
N CYS A 684 52.07 28.46 5.25
CA CYS A 684 53.25 27.56 5.10
C CYS A 684 54.16 28.01 3.94
N LEU A 685 53.54 28.44 2.84
CA LEU A 685 54.31 28.95 1.68
C LEU A 685 55.04 30.26 2.01
N GLU A 686 54.36 31.19 2.70
CA GLU A 686 54.96 32.43 3.21
C GLU A 686 56.13 32.15 4.13
N TRP A 687 55.94 31.24 5.10
CA TRP A 687 56.99 30.81 6.03
C TRP A 687 58.20 30.19 5.30
N TYR A 688 57.93 29.34 4.30
CA TYR A 688 59.00 28.74 3.49
C TYR A 688 59.81 29.81 2.71
N ILE A 689 59.09 30.74 2.06
CA ILE A 689 59.76 31.83 1.31
C ILE A 689 60.53 32.76 2.27
N TYR A 690 59.97 33.05 3.46
CA TYR A 690 60.64 33.85 4.49
C TYR A 690 61.89 33.17 5.03
N ASN A 691 61.83 31.88 5.37
CA ASN A 691 62.96 31.13 5.90
C ASN A 691 64.12 30.98 4.88
N ARG A 692 63.83 30.79 3.61
CA ARG A 692 64.78 30.72 2.53
C ARG A 692 65.59 32.07 2.38
N ARG A 693 65.05 33.13 2.94
CA ARG A 693 65.67 34.47 2.93
C ARG A 693 66.69 34.69 4.05
N VAL A 694 66.69 33.88 5.07
CA VAL A 694 67.56 33.94 6.22
C VAL A 694 68.89 33.21 5.94
N TYR A 695 68.94 32.36 4.91
CA TYR A 695 70.16 31.60 4.52
C TYR A 695 70.84 32.11 3.27
N ILE A 696 70.64 33.40 2.85
CA ILE A 696 71.34 34.03 1.77
C ILE A 696 71.98 35.31 2.31
#